data_88577334ab47c98c57fd76809dfbea28
#
_entry.id   88577334ab47c98c57fd76809dfbea28
#
_cell.length_a   1.000
_cell.length_b   1.000
_cell.length_c   1.000
_cell.angle_alpha   90.00
_cell.angle_beta   90.00
_cell.angle_gamma   90.00
#
_symmetry.space_group_name_H-M   'P 1'
#
loop_
_entity.id
_entity.type
_entity.pdbx_description
1 polymer ?
#
loop_
_entity_poly.entity_id
_entity_poly.type
_entity_poly.pdbx_seq_one_letter_code
_entity_poly.pdbx_strand_id
1 'polypeptide(L)'
;MTNKQVDVANKIEDESHTYAHLALRLHANGYAPIPVYPGTKRPSVSQWTTTDFRDQNVVEDHAARYADHQIGLILGDVIAIDIDCLYESIAYKVQQLCVKRLGESPIRTGQAPKQMLFYSNKGSQFSKKNTQSFYRNKQKQQVEILANGQQCVVYGEHPDTHSAYEWSEKSLVDVPFESLNSVDENQIDDLCHEITLLLQRECEAVVPPTKEPKQKTPEPALEIDRENHLEQLVKDALRYLDPEDYDNWVFAGHAVKAIFGESALPLFQVWSSAKPDGSVVRNFISNDDVAKKFKNFRPNRIGVNGLLARAARNGWSGLDTVVKGGISHTALAWFLLEDFEQRGPRPVFAEGRLWLFEETHWGEVSNRQMRAWVQDLDGVFIGNKRITANKALIDGVINELLSMCEDDGFFSNALTGINCESGFIRVSHSGDATLEPHCPEQAQRHVLNATWQLGAEPEISGLLQTLLDGCFGRNSEAESTKRLILQIIGVACSGASRLLTEPKAFVCFGQSGANGKSEVLNLVRAFLPKTAVSAISPEDFSKDQHLAALAGKMANITDELSSSRAIASDKFKQLITGETVSAKEIYRKVFSFESSAIHLFATNTLPEFRGGIDGGVKRRIVIIPFDRIIPGRSRVASIGKRVASEQGTLLLALAVAELQRVVKSGGYDIPRLSLDATDQWLDDSDPVLSWLNEGILEKLLAKGETPLIKHLYTRFRQDKQEHFQGPALPTLRRFAEQLRGWVSENGNYEVIRMSGGYVIRKKTLV
;
A
#
# COMPACT_ATOMS: atom_id res chain seq x y z
N MET A 1 61.73 -39.35 7.07
CA MET A 1 60.49 -39.62 6.30
C MET A 1 59.33 -39.72 7.29
N THR A 2 58.80 -38.63 7.73
CA THR A 2 57.57 -38.60 8.61
C THR A 2 57.23 -37.17 8.99
N ASN A 3 56.93 -36.28 8.07
CA ASN A 3 56.26 -35.01 8.35
C ASN A 3 55.64 -34.34 7.10
N LYS A 4 55.56 -35.09 5.97
CA LYS A 4 54.88 -34.58 4.74
C LYS A 4 53.58 -35.31 4.40
N GLN A 5 53.17 -36.33 5.17
CA GLN A 5 51.92 -37.08 4.96
C GLN A 5 50.78 -36.70 5.91
N VAL A 6 51.05 -35.91 6.96
CA VAL A 6 50.04 -35.43 7.89
C VAL A 6 49.43 -34.07 7.42
N ASP A 7 50.17 -33.29 6.60
CA ASP A 7 49.67 -32.03 6.05
C ASP A 7 48.80 -32.18 4.80
N VAL A 8 48.74 -33.40 4.21
CA VAL A 8 47.86 -33.63 3.05
C VAL A 8 46.50 -34.19 3.49
N ALA A 9 46.40 -34.83 4.68
CA ALA A 9 45.13 -35.31 5.20
C ALA A 9 44.25 -34.20 5.85
N ASN A 10 44.87 -33.13 6.37
CA ASN A 10 44.12 -31.97 6.92
C ASN A 10 43.80 -30.89 5.85
N LYS A 11 44.12 -31.11 4.57
CA LYS A 11 43.75 -30.22 3.45
C LYS A 11 42.59 -30.74 2.60
N ILE A 12 41.98 -31.86 2.98
CA ILE A 12 40.85 -32.49 2.26
C ILE A 12 39.50 -32.17 2.92
N GLU A 13 39.46 -31.47 4.04
CA GLU A 13 38.22 -31.07 4.73
C GLU A 13 37.77 -29.60 4.49
N ASP A 14 38.42 -28.86 3.60
CA ASP A 14 37.92 -27.61 3.10
C ASP A 14 37.15 -27.85 1.78
N GLU A 15 36.07 -28.67 1.86
CA GLU A 15 35.13 -28.83 0.74
C GLU A 15 34.51 -27.50 0.47
N SER A 16 34.90 -26.86 -0.62
CA SER A 16 34.42 -25.55 -1.06
C SER A 16 32.89 -25.61 -1.20
N HIS A 17 32.15 -24.86 -0.39
CA HIS A 17 30.68 -24.70 -0.44
C HIS A 17 30.24 -23.90 -1.69
N THR A 18 30.76 -24.25 -2.87
CA THR A 18 30.53 -23.59 -4.13
C THR A 18 29.42 -24.25 -4.94
N TYR A 19 28.85 -23.50 -5.87
CA TYR A 19 27.74 -23.96 -6.71
C TYR A 19 28.12 -25.22 -7.50
N ALA A 20 29.32 -25.26 -8.10
CA ALA A 20 29.77 -26.46 -8.83
C ALA A 20 29.81 -27.72 -7.96
N HIS A 21 30.07 -27.58 -6.67
CA HIS A 21 30.28 -28.71 -5.78
C HIS A 21 29.00 -29.31 -5.21
N LEU A 22 28.01 -28.44 -4.83
CA LEU A 22 26.84 -28.87 -4.09
C LEU A 22 25.52 -28.75 -4.86
N ALA A 23 25.47 -28.00 -5.99
CA ALA A 23 24.21 -27.80 -6.69
C ALA A 23 23.57 -29.10 -7.19
N LEU A 24 24.36 -29.99 -7.79
CA LEU A 24 23.85 -31.28 -8.26
C LEU A 24 23.41 -32.22 -7.12
N ARG A 25 24.07 -32.17 -5.97
CA ARG A 25 23.64 -32.92 -4.78
C ARG A 25 22.32 -32.42 -4.23
N LEU A 26 22.15 -31.10 -4.16
CA LEU A 26 20.86 -30.47 -3.77
C LEU A 26 19.76 -30.80 -4.76
N HIS A 27 20.05 -30.73 -6.06
CA HIS A 27 19.10 -31.09 -7.11
C HIS A 27 18.70 -32.59 -6.98
N ALA A 28 19.65 -33.51 -6.79
CA ALA A 28 19.39 -34.95 -6.58
C ALA A 28 18.53 -35.19 -5.32
N ASN A 29 18.61 -34.32 -4.31
CA ASN A 29 17.74 -34.30 -3.13
C ASN A 29 16.38 -33.67 -3.36
N GLY A 30 16.04 -33.21 -4.58
CA GLY A 30 14.74 -32.64 -4.94
C GLY A 30 14.61 -31.14 -4.73
N TYR A 31 15.71 -30.42 -4.51
CA TYR A 31 15.71 -28.96 -4.38
C TYR A 31 15.98 -28.27 -5.73
N ALA A 32 15.65 -26.99 -5.83
CA ALA A 32 15.93 -26.14 -6.98
C ALA A 32 17.06 -25.13 -6.65
N PRO A 33 18.36 -25.52 -6.80
CA PRO A 33 19.48 -24.67 -6.45
C PRO A 33 19.73 -23.60 -7.50
N ILE A 34 20.01 -22.36 -7.08
CA ILE A 34 20.37 -21.23 -7.95
C ILE A 34 21.76 -20.69 -7.58
N PRO A 35 22.54 -20.22 -8.57
CA PRO A 35 23.81 -19.56 -8.27
C PRO A 35 23.56 -18.13 -7.76
N VAL A 36 24.29 -17.75 -6.71
CA VAL A 36 24.23 -16.45 -6.06
C VAL A 36 25.61 -15.83 -6.03
N TYR A 37 25.75 -14.54 -6.27
CA TYR A 37 27.03 -13.84 -6.24
C TYR A 37 27.72 -14.00 -4.89
N PRO A 38 29.03 -14.34 -4.85
CA PRO A 38 29.79 -14.49 -3.61
C PRO A 38 29.65 -13.29 -2.67
N GLY A 39 29.47 -13.54 -1.36
CA GLY A 39 29.33 -12.51 -0.35
C GLY A 39 28.06 -11.65 -0.47
N THR A 40 27.04 -12.08 -1.23
CA THR A 40 25.78 -11.36 -1.39
C THR A 40 24.57 -12.29 -1.25
N LYS A 41 23.37 -11.73 -1.22
CA LYS A 41 22.11 -12.50 -1.32
C LYS A 41 21.48 -12.41 -2.74
N ARG A 42 22.22 -11.89 -3.73
CA ARG A 42 21.71 -11.61 -5.08
C ARG A 42 21.93 -12.80 -6.01
N PRO A 43 20.87 -13.35 -6.64
CA PRO A 43 21.00 -14.38 -7.68
C PRO A 43 21.87 -13.90 -8.85
N SER A 44 22.71 -14.80 -9.37
CA SER A 44 23.61 -14.48 -10.49
C SER A 44 22.92 -14.58 -11.85
N VAL A 45 21.74 -15.19 -11.90
CA VAL A 45 20.92 -15.34 -13.11
C VAL A 45 19.78 -14.32 -13.07
N SER A 46 19.69 -13.45 -14.06
CA SER A 46 18.65 -12.40 -14.09
C SER A 46 17.22 -12.93 -14.25
N GLN A 47 17.06 -14.11 -14.85
CA GLN A 47 15.75 -14.76 -15.08
C GLN A 47 15.53 -15.97 -14.16
N TRP A 48 16.09 -15.97 -12.95
CA TRP A 48 16.02 -17.09 -12.03
C TRP A 48 14.58 -17.50 -11.67
N THR A 49 13.60 -16.59 -11.73
CA THR A 49 12.19 -16.85 -11.46
C THR A 49 11.45 -17.58 -12.58
N THR A 50 12.00 -17.56 -13.79
CA THR A 50 11.42 -18.17 -14.99
C THR A 50 12.26 -19.32 -15.55
N THR A 51 13.49 -19.49 -15.07
CA THR A 51 14.37 -20.60 -15.42
C THR A 51 14.00 -21.82 -14.58
N ASP A 52 13.82 -22.96 -15.23
CA ASP A 52 13.48 -24.21 -14.53
C ASP A 52 14.70 -24.91 -13.94
N PHE A 53 15.06 -24.54 -12.71
CA PHE A 53 16.15 -25.18 -11.95
C PHE A 53 15.79 -26.56 -11.37
N ARG A 54 14.66 -27.16 -11.76
CA ARG A 54 14.33 -28.56 -11.53
C ARG A 54 14.80 -29.45 -12.67
N ASP A 55 15.12 -28.88 -13.83
CA ASP A 55 15.75 -29.59 -14.94
C ASP A 55 17.24 -29.78 -14.63
N GLN A 56 17.68 -31.04 -14.57
CA GLN A 56 19.06 -31.40 -14.28
C GLN A 56 20.06 -30.78 -15.29
N ASN A 57 19.71 -30.72 -16.57
CA ASN A 57 20.59 -30.15 -17.60
C ASN A 57 20.80 -28.62 -17.34
N VAL A 58 19.77 -27.94 -16.86
CA VAL A 58 19.88 -26.52 -16.50
C VAL A 58 20.82 -26.34 -15.31
N VAL A 59 20.72 -27.18 -14.28
CA VAL A 59 21.60 -27.11 -13.11
C VAL A 59 23.05 -27.45 -13.50
N GLU A 60 23.28 -28.45 -14.36
CA GLU A 60 24.62 -28.82 -14.87
C GLU A 60 25.25 -27.69 -15.68
N ASP A 61 24.50 -27.07 -16.59
CA ASP A 61 24.99 -25.93 -17.40
C ASP A 61 25.37 -24.74 -16.49
N HIS A 62 24.54 -24.47 -15.47
CA HIS A 62 24.81 -23.39 -14.52
C HIS A 62 25.97 -23.74 -13.58
N ALA A 63 26.15 -25.01 -13.19
CA ALA A 63 27.30 -25.44 -12.39
C ALA A 63 28.63 -25.23 -13.13
N ALA A 64 28.63 -25.43 -14.44
CA ALA A 64 29.79 -25.13 -15.27
C ALA A 64 30.09 -23.63 -15.43
N ARG A 65 29.04 -22.80 -15.53
CA ARG A 65 29.16 -21.34 -15.75
C ARG A 65 29.44 -20.53 -14.49
N TYR A 66 28.92 -20.99 -13.35
CA TYR A 66 28.93 -20.28 -12.06
C TYR A 66 29.64 -21.09 -10.97
N ALA A 67 30.74 -21.74 -11.36
CA ALA A 67 31.44 -22.73 -10.53
C ALA A 67 31.79 -22.23 -9.12
N ASP A 68 32.29 -21.00 -9.01
CA ASP A 68 32.76 -20.38 -7.75
C ASP A 68 31.68 -19.59 -7.02
N HIS A 69 30.42 -19.65 -7.48
CA HIS A 69 29.33 -18.92 -6.87
C HIS A 69 28.80 -19.66 -5.63
N GLN A 70 28.21 -18.92 -4.71
CA GLN A 70 27.47 -19.50 -3.59
C GLN A 70 26.08 -19.97 -4.01
N ILE A 71 25.35 -20.67 -3.13
CA ILE A 71 24.14 -21.38 -3.48
C ILE A 71 22.95 -20.79 -2.76
N GLY A 72 21.93 -20.44 -3.55
CA GLY A 72 20.57 -20.17 -3.08
C GLY A 72 19.62 -21.29 -3.45
N LEU A 73 18.42 -21.26 -2.87
CA LEU A 73 17.30 -22.12 -3.27
C LEU A 73 16.12 -21.27 -3.71
N ILE A 74 15.43 -21.70 -4.75
CA ILE A 74 14.10 -21.20 -5.10
C ILE A 74 13.10 -21.75 -4.08
N LEU A 75 12.26 -20.87 -3.55
CA LEU A 75 11.23 -21.19 -2.58
C LEU A 75 9.85 -21.25 -3.24
N GLY A 76 8.93 -21.92 -2.57
CA GLY A 76 7.57 -22.16 -3.04
C GLY A 76 7.15 -23.57 -2.66
N ASP A 77 7.83 -24.59 -3.18
CA ASP A 77 7.70 -25.97 -2.67
C ASP A 77 8.48 -26.14 -1.36
N VAL A 78 9.60 -25.42 -1.21
CA VAL A 78 10.28 -25.25 0.08
C VAL A 78 9.82 -23.94 0.69
N ILE A 79 9.45 -23.99 1.97
CA ILE A 79 9.15 -22.83 2.81
C ILE A 79 10.32 -22.61 3.75
N ALA A 80 10.82 -21.40 3.84
CA ALA A 80 11.86 -21.02 4.78
C ALA A 80 11.32 -20.03 5.82
N ILE A 81 11.41 -20.38 7.10
CA ILE A 81 11.05 -19.52 8.23
C ILE A 81 12.30 -18.80 8.71
N ASP A 82 12.41 -17.53 8.41
CA ASP A 82 13.53 -16.68 8.78
C ASP A 82 13.27 -15.98 10.12
N ILE A 83 13.93 -16.45 11.18
CA ILE A 83 13.85 -15.90 12.53
C ILE A 83 14.82 -14.73 12.64
N ASP A 84 14.36 -13.53 12.28
CA ASP A 84 15.14 -12.28 12.36
C ASP A 84 15.02 -11.65 13.76
N CYS A 85 15.43 -12.43 14.79
CA CYS A 85 15.42 -12.04 16.19
C CYS A 85 16.85 -11.91 16.71
N LEU A 86 17.21 -10.75 17.26
CA LEU A 86 18.55 -10.43 17.75
C LEU A 86 18.81 -10.86 19.22
N TYR A 87 17.75 -11.24 19.94
CA TYR A 87 17.86 -11.75 21.31
C TYR A 87 17.80 -13.28 21.30
N GLU A 88 18.86 -13.92 21.79
CA GLU A 88 19.00 -15.38 21.81
C GLU A 88 17.80 -16.07 22.49
N SER A 89 17.35 -15.53 23.63
CA SER A 89 16.18 -16.07 24.34
C SER A 89 14.88 -15.99 23.54
N ILE A 90 14.71 -14.96 22.71
CA ILE A 90 13.54 -14.81 21.83
C ILE A 90 13.67 -15.72 20.62
N ALA A 91 14.84 -15.71 19.96
CA ALA A 91 15.11 -16.59 18.80
C ALA A 91 14.90 -18.06 19.17
N TYR A 92 15.40 -18.48 20.33
CA TYR A 92 15.21 -19.84 20.85
C TYR A 92 13.73 -20.18 21.11
N LYS A 93 12.96 -19.28 21.77
CA LYS A 93 11.53 -19.51 22.02
C LYS A 93 10.73 -19.61 20.72
N VAL A 94 11.06 -18.78 19.72
CA VAL A 94 10.42 -18.82 18.40
C VAL A 94 10.76 -20.13 17.69
N GLN A 95 12.03 -20.54 17.70
CA GLN A 95 12.47 -21.82 17.15
C GLN A 95 11.71 -22.99 17.79
N GLN A 96 11.64 -23.04 19.13
CA GLN A 96 10.91 -24.09 19.86
C GLN A 96 9.41 -24.10 19.51
N LEU A 97 8.81 -22.94 19.29
CA LEU A 97 7.43 -22.84 18.85
C LEU A 97 7.25 -23.41 17.43
N CYS A 98 8.16 -23.08 16.50
CA CYS A 98 8.15 -23.64 15.15
C CYS A 98 8.26 -25.17 15.19
N VAL A 99 9.24 -25.70 15.90
CA VAL A 99 9.43 -27.15 16.03
C VAL A 99 8.23 -27.84 16.68
N LYS A 100 7.65 -27.24 17.72
CA LYS A 100 6.46 -27.77 18.41
C LYS A 100 5.24 -27.84 17.47
N ARG A 101 5.07 -26.87 16.57
CA ARG A 101 3.88 -26.75 15.70
C ARG A 101 4.04 -27.47 14.38
N LEU A 102 5.24 -27.42 13.81
CA LEU A 102 5.51 -27.89 12.44
C LEU A 102 6.43 -29.13 12.39
N GLY A 103 7.01 -29.55 13.53
CA GLY A 103 7.97 -30.62 13.62
C GLY A 103 9.43 -30.21 13.41
N GLU A 104 10.37 -31.15 13.56
CA GLU A 104 11.80 -30.90 13.39
C GLU A 104 12.13 -30.42 11.97
N SER A 105 13.16 -29.61 11.84
CA SER A 105 13.55 -28.97 10.58
C SER A 105 15.08 -28.80 10.53
N PRO A 106 15.71 -28.91 9.35
CA PRO A 106 17.07 -28.43 9.16
C PRO A 106 17.15 -26.93 9.51
N ILE A 107 18.17 -26.53 10.27
CA ILE A 107 18.34 -25.17 10.74
C ILE A 107 19.66 -24.61 10.25
N ARG A 108 19.61 -23.47 9.57
CA ARG A 108 20.77 -22.74 9.07
C ARG A 108 20.95 -21.43 9.84
N THR A 109 22.18 -21.14 10.25
CA THR A 109 22.59 -19.91 10.91
C THR A 109 23.57 -19.14 10.03
N GLY A 110 23.30 -17.84 9.77
CA GLY A 110 24.23 -16.95 9.07
C GLY A 110 24.80 -15.88 10.01
N GLN A 111 23.96 -15.39 10.92
CA GLN A 111 24.32 -14.41 11.94
C GLN A 111 23.60 -14.74 13.24
N ALA A 112 24.27 -15.47 14.13
CA ALA A 112 23.66 -15.83 15.42
C ALA A 112 23.19 -14.57 16.19
N PRO A 113 22.02 -14.61 16.86
CA PRO A 113 21.15 -15.77 17.09
C PRO A 113 20.07 -15.96 16.01
N LYS A 114 20.10 -15.22 14.88
CA LYS A 114 19.18 -15.37 13.78
C LYS A 114 19.32 -16.74 13.12
N GLN A 115 18.20 -17.36 12.78
CA GLN A 115 18.15 -18.72 12.25
C GLN A 115 17.11 -18.86 11.15
N MET A 116 17.30 -19.84 10.27
CA MET A 116 16.35 -20.17 9.22
C MET A 116 16.00 -21.67 9.26
N LEU A 117 14.71 -21.99 9.30
CA LEU A 117 14.17 -23.35 9.33
C LEU A 117 13.50 -23.66 7.98
N PHE A 118 13.56 -24.95 7.55
CA PHE A 118 13.10 -25.37 6.23
C PHE A 118 12.02 -26.46 6.33
N TYR A 119 10.91 -26.24 5.60
CA TYR A 119 9.77 -27.15 5.53
C TYR A 119 9.34 -27.38 4.08
N SER A 120 8.58 -28.45 3.79
CA SER A 120 7.97 -28.65 2.48
C SER A 120 6.54 -28.09 2.46
N ASN A 121 6.11 -27.57 1.31
CA ASN A 121 4.76 -27.02 1.13
C ASN A 121 3.77 -28.08 0.68
N LYS A 122 2.61 -28.17 1.33
CA LYS A 122 1.58 -29.16 1.08
C LYS A 122 0.50 -28.68 0.10
N GLY A 123 0.90 -28.21 -1.06
CA GLY A 123 0.02 -28.08 -2.23
C GLY A 123 -0.59 -26.72 -2.56
N SER A 124 -0.79 -25.78 -1.67
CA SER A 124 -1.19 -24.41 -2.02
C SER A 124 0.01 -23.48 -2.02
N GLN A 125 0.33 -22.87 -3.17
CA GLN A 125 1.40 -21.88 -3.21
C GLN A 125 0.89 -20.56 -2.65
N PHE A 126 1.49 -20.08 -1.57
CA PHE A 126 1.24 -18.77 -0.99
C PHE A 126 2.46 -17.85 -1.10
N SER A 127 2.25 -16.55 -1.01
CA SER A 127 3.30 -15.53 -1.04
C SER A 127 3.99 -15.38 0.32
N LYS A 128 5.10 -14.65 0.35
CA LYS A 128 5.80 -14.27 1.59
C LYS A 128 4.82 -13.73 2.64
N LYS A 129 4.94 -14.23 3.89
CA LYS A 129 4.22 -13.72 5.05
C LYS A 129 5.19 -13.22 6.10
N ASN A 130 4.79 -12.25 6.91
CA ASN A 130 5.61 -11.68 7.97
C ASN A 130 4.79 -11.59 9.25
N THR A 131 5.44 -11.81 10.40
CA THR A 131 4.86 -11.37 11.67
C THR A 131 4.95 -9.87 11.79
N GLN A 132 4.13 -9.29 12.68
CA GLN A 132 4.31 -7.91 13.09
C GLN A 132 5.72 -7.72 13.69
N SER A 133 6.35 -6.58 13.40
CA SER A 133 7.65 -6.23 13.98
C SER A 133 7.48 -5.72 15.41
N PHE A 134 8.33 -6.21 16.32
CA PHE A 134 8.40 -5.76 17.70
C PHE A 134 9.81 -5.28 18.02
N TYR A 135 9.95 -4.51 19.09
CA TYR A 135 11.25 -3.95 19.46
C TYR A 135 11.57 -4.29 20.91
N ARG A 136 12.82 -4.65 21.17
CA ARG A 136 13.37 -4.80 22.53
C ARG A 136 14.71 -4.07 22.57
N ASN A 137 14.87 -3.12 23.49
CA ASN A 137 16.05 -2.26 23.55
C ASN A 137 16.43 -1.66 22.18
N LYS A 138 15.46 -1.08 21.47
CA LYS A 138 15.65 -0.48 20.14
C LYS A 138 16.03 -1.47 19.01
N GLN A 139 16.10 -2.75 19.26
CA GLN A 139 16.43 -3.78 18.26
C GLN A 139 15.16 -4.46 17.78
N LYS A 140 15.00 -4.54 16.47
CA LYS A 140 13.85 -5.17 15.79
C LYS A 140 13.86 -6.68 16.01
N GLN A 141 12.69 -7.24 16.31
CA GLN A 141 12.42 -8.66 16.41
C GLN A 141 11.27 -8.98 15.45
N GLN A 142 11.49 -9.85 14.50
CA GLN A 142 10.51 -10.24 13.48
C GLN A 142 10.78 -11.65 13.00
N VAL A 143 9.76 -12.32 12.46
CA VAL A 143 9.90 -13.58 11.74
C VAL A 143 9.29 -13.40 10.35
N GLU A 144 10.00 -13.86 9.34
CA GLU A 144 9.58 -13.83 7.95
C GLU A 144 9.38 -15.26 7.43
N ILE A 145 8.29 -15.51 6.75
CA ILE A 145 8.00 -16.78 6.09
C ILE A 145 8.22 -16.57 4.60
N LEU A 146 9.32 -17.10 4.10
CA LEU A 146 9.68 -17.00 2.69
C LEU A 146 9.07 -18.20 1.94
N ALA A 147 8.31 -17.93 0.89
CA ALA A 147 7.55 -18.92 0.13
C ALA A 147 7.64 -18.63 -1.38
N ASN A 148 6.55 -18.76 -2.13
CA ASN A 148 6.54 -18.60 -3.58
C ASN A 148 7.10 -17.25 -4.04
N GLY A 149 7.93 -17.26 -5.09
CA GLY A 149 8.56 -16.08 -5.66
C GLY A 149 9.74 -15.51 -4.86
N GLN A 150 10.19 -16.24 -3.81
CA GLN A 150 11.34 -15.88 -2.99
C GLN A 150 12.51 -16.84 -3.22
N GLN A 151 13.68 -16.45 -2.73
CA GLN A 151 14.87 -17.29 -2.65
C GLN A 151 15.62 -17.02 -1.35
N CYS A 152 16.42 -17.95 -0.92
CA CYS A 152 17.33 -17.78 0.21
C CYS A 152 18.70 -18.42 -0.07
N VAL A 153 19.75 -17.82 0.47
CA VAL A 153 21.10 -18.42 0.40
C VAL A 153 21.19 -19.56 1.40
N VAL A 154 21.69 -20.71 0.97
CA VAL A 154 21.82 -21.91 1.82
C VAL A 154 23.26 -22.29 2.09
N TYR A 155 24.18 -22.03 1.15
CA TYR A 155 25.62 -22.27 1.31
C TYR A 155 26.41 -21.11 0.73
N GLY A 156 27.50 -20.76 1.37
CA GLY A 156 28.39 -19.65 1.02
C GLY A 156 28.66 -18.75 2.22
N GLU A 157 29.06 -17.52 1.95
CA GLU A 157 29.45 -16.50 2.94
C GLU A 157 28.28 -15.55 3.22
N HIS A 158 28.04 -15.26 4.51
CA HIS A 158 27.03 -14.27 4.91
C HIS A 158 27.53 -12.84 4.67
N PRO A 159 26.77 -11.95 4.01
CA PRO A 159 27.26 -10.63 3.57
C PRO A 159 27.69 -9.68 4.69
N ASP A 160 27.11 -9.78 5.88
CA ASP A 160 27.41 -8.88 6.99
C ASP A 160 28.45 -9.43 7.99
N THR A 161 28.53 -10.76 8.14
CA THR A 161 29.45 -11.40 9.09
C THR A 161 30.72 -11.90 8.43
N HIS A 162 30.73 -12.02 7.11
CA HIS A 162 31.81 -12.63 6.32
C HIS A 162 32.20 -14.03 6.77
N SER A 163 31.28 -14.74 7.43
CA SER A 163 31.42 -16.12 7.86
C SER A 163 30.56 -17.04 7.00
N ALA A 164 30.96 -18.29 6.89
CA ALA A 164 30.14 -19.27 6.18
C ALA A 164 28.81 -19.52 6.91
N TYR A 165 27.77 -19.85 6.15
CA TYR A 165 26.52 -20.32 6.74
C TYR A 165 26.73 -21.69 7.41
N GLU A 166 26.28 -21.82 8.66
CA GLU A 166 26.40 -23.02 9.47
C GLU A 166 25.06 -23.75 9.58
N TRP A 167 25.11 -25.09 9.62
CA TRP A 167 23.96 -25.96 9.83
C TRP A 167 24.05 -26.64 11.19
N SER A 168 22.93 -26.76 11.92
CA SER A 168 22.96 -27.22 13.31
C SER A 168 23.29 -28.70 13.46
N GLU A 169 22.66 -29.59 12.67
CA GLU A 169 22.87 -31.04 12.69
C GLU A 169 23.00 -31.65 11.28
N LYS A 170 21.94 -31.50 10.49
CA LYS A 170 21.86 -31.96 9.10
C LYS A 170 21.58 -30.80 8.17
N SER A 171 22.29 -30.76 7.07
CA SER A 171 22.08 -29.75 6.02
C SER A 171 21.11 -30.25 4.94
N LEU A 172 20.67 -29.39 4.04
CA LEU A 172 19.79 -29.77 2.92
C LEU A 172 20.49 -30.72 1.91
N VAL A 173 21.82 -30.79 1.93
CA VAL A 173 22.56 -31.78 1.14
C VAL A 173 22.41 -33.20 1.74
N ASP A 174 22.11 -33.28 3.04
CA ASP A 174 21.95 -34.56 3.77
C ASP A 174 20.48 -34.97 3.93
N VAL A 175 19.54 -34.05 3.71
CA VAL A 175 18.10 -34.25 3.91
C VAL A 175 17.37 -34.12 2.58
N PRO A 176 16.79 -35.21 2.03
CA PRO A 176 15.94 -35.15 0.85
C PRO A 176 14.70 -34.28 1.07
N PHE A 177 14.26 -33.58 0.03
CA PHE A 177 13.07 -32.71 0.07
C PHE A 177 11.82 -33.44 0.59
N GLU A 178 11.62 -34.70 0.16
CA GLU A 178 10.46 -35.51 0.57
C GLU A 178 10.45 -35.86 2.06
N SER A 179 11.60 -35.76 2.74
CA SER A 179 11.71 -36.03 4.19
C SER A 179 11.51 -34.77 5.04
N LEU A 180 11.38 -33.59 4.43
CA LEU A 180 11.02 -32.39 5.16
C LEU A 180 9.59 -32.50 5.68
N ASN A 181 9.36 -32.05 6.91
CA ASN A 181 8.01 -31.93 7.44
C ASN A 181 7.16 -31.04 6.55
N SER A 182 5.97 -31.55 6.19
CA SER A 182 5.07 -30.87 5.25
C SER A 182 4.10 -29.97 5.99
N VAL A 183 3.97 -28.71 5.53
CA VAL A 183 3.11 -27.69 6.13
C VAL A 183 2.16 -27.11 5.11
N ASP A 184 1.00 -26.62 5.56
CA ASP A 184 0.04 -25.93 4.75
C ASP A 184 -0.08 -24.45 5.16
N GLU A 185 -0.80 -23.68 4.36
CA GLU A 185 -0.96 -22.23 4.57
C GLU A 185 -1.64 -21.91 5.90
N ASN A 186 -2.64 -22.70 6.33
CA ASN A 186 -3.36 -22.47 7.58
C ASN A 186 -2.45 -22.71 8.80
N GLN A 187 -1.62 -23.76 8.76
CA GLN A 187 -0.64 -24.01 9.81
C GLN A 187 0.38 -22.87 9.93
N ILE A 188 0.77 -22.25 8.80
CA ILE A 188 1.66 -21.10 8.78
C ILE A 188 0.95 -19.86 9.33
N ASP A 189 -0.33 -19.62 9.01
CA ASP A 189 -1.09 -18.50 9.55
C ASP A 189 -1.28 -18.59 11.06
N ASP A 190 -1.62 -19.78 11.56
CA ASP A 190 -1.71 -20.05 13.00
C ASP A 190 -0.36 -19.83 13.69
N LEU A 191 0.72 -20.32 13.09
CA LEU A 191 2.07 -20.11 13.60
C LEU A 191 2.46 -18.64 13.64
N CYS A 192 2.19 -17.87 12.57
CA CYS A 192 2.45 -16.43 12.51
C CYS A 192 1.71 -15.69 13.62
N HIS A 193 0.45 -16.07 13.86
CA HIS A 193 -0.35 -15.50 14.96
C HIS A 193 0.27 -15.79 16.32
N GLU A 194 0.65 -17.05 16.59
CA GLU A 194 1.26 -17.45 17.87
C GLU A 194 2.63 -16.79 18.08
N ILE A 195 3.47 -16.71 17.04
CA ILE A 195 4.75 -15.99 17.11
C ILE A 195 4.50 -14.51 17.41
N THR A 196 3.52 -13.88 16.78
CA THR A 196 3.16 -12.47 17.04
C THR A 196 2.80 -12.28 18.52
N LEU A 197 1.98 -13.15 19.10
CA LEU A 197 1.65 -13.11 20.53
C LEU A 197 2.87 -13.36 21.43
N LEU A 198 3.78 -14.23 21.03
CA LEU A 198 5.04 -14.47 21.75
C LEU A 198 5.90 -13.22 21.73
N LEU A 199 6.13 -12.62 20.56
CA LEU A 199 6.93 -11.40 20.41
C LEU A 199 6.32 -10.23 21.18
N GLN A 200 4.99 -10.10 21.19
CA GLN A 200 4.29 -9.08 21.95
C GLN A 200 4.51 -9.20 23.47
N ARG A 201 4.68 -10.41 23.99
CA ARG A 201 4.95 -10.66 25.41
C ARG A 201 6.42 -10.43 25.79
N GLU A 202 7.33 -10.71 24.87
CA GLU A 202 8.77 -10.66 25.12
C GLU A 202 9.40 -9.30 24.81
N CYS A 203 8.67 -8.41 24.13
CA CYS A 203 9.13 -7.11 23.65
C CYS A 203 8.35 -5.96 24.29
N GLU A 204 9.04 -4.88 24.61
CA GLU A 204 8.50 -3.77 25.39
C GLU A 204 7.70 -2.74 24.59
N ALA A 205 7.78 -2.74 23.26
CA ALA A 205 7.08 -1.75 22.43
C ALA A 205 6.78 -2.26 21.00
N VAL A 206 5.61 -1.94 20.50
CA VAL A 206 5.22 -2.02 19.08
C VAL A 206 5.76 -0.78 18.31
N VAL A 207 6.18 0.26 19.01
CA VAL A 207 6.67 1.50 18.42
C VAL A 207 8.14 1.32 18.04
N PRO A 208 8.55 1.56 16.78
CA PRO A 208 9.94 1.68 16.43
C PRO A 208 10.56 2.73 17.37
N PRO A 209 11.69 2.45 18.01
CA PRO A 209 12.38 3.49 18.74
C PRO A 209 12.66 4.61 17.74
N THR A 210 12.28 5.83 18.09
CA THR A 210 12.80 7.01 17.41
C THR A 210 14.30 6.75 17.26
N LYS A 211 14.77 6.69 16.03
CA LYS A 211 16.20 6.58 15.76
C LYS A 211 16.83 7.83 16.32
N GLU A 212 17.32 7.76 17.56
CA GLU A 212 18.50 8.53 17.87
C GLU A 212 19.56 8.13 16.85
N PRO A 213 20.30 9.07 16.27
CA PRO A 213 21.34 8.73 15.31
C PRO A 213 22.17 7.61 15.92
N LYS A 214 22.36 6.52 15.17
CA LYS A 214 23.21 5.41 15.59
C LYS A 214 24.51 5.97 16.10
N GLN A 215 24.71 5.97 17.41
CA GLN A 215 26.02 6.05 17.97
C GLN A 215 26.77 4.82 17.47
N LYS A 216 27.55 5.01 16.43
CA LYS A 216 28.67 4.11 16.14
C LYS A 216 29.52 4.09 17.42
N THR A 217 29.82 2.89 17.90
CA THR A 217 30.89 2.70 18.89
C THR A 217 32.06 3.58 18.51
N PRO A 218 32.58 4.43 19.40
CA PRO A 218 33.63 5.39 19.04
C PRO A 218 34.91 4.63 18.71
N GLU A 219 35.31 4.68 17.45
CA GLU A 219 36.74 4.71 17.17
C GLU A 219 37.25 5.99 17.82
N PRO A 220 38.30 5.94 18.65
CA PRO A 220 38.74 7.11 19.40
C PRO A 220 39.30 8.15 18.44
N ALA A 221 38.78 9.36 18.57
CA ALA A 221 39.33 10.61 18.04
C ALA A 221 38.94 10.99 16.58
N LEU A 222 37.61 11.12 16.24
CA LEU A 222 37.18 11.94 15.10
C LEU A 222 35.73 12.47 15.22
N GLU A 223 35.16 12.50 16.43
CA GLU A 223 33.73 12.85 16.65
C GLU A 223 33.44 14.36 16.85
N ILE A 224 34.43 15.22 16.75
CA ILE A 224 34.23 16.66 17.01
C ILE A 224 33.88 17.47 15.74
N ASP A 225 33.77 16.87 14.54
CA ASP A 225 33.91 17.71 13.34
C ASP A 225 32.84 17.52 12.23
N ARG A 226 31.82 16.70 12.34
CA ARG A 226 30.88 16.50 11.21
C ARG A 226 29.93 17.67 11.01
N GLU A 227 29.32 18.22 12.05
CA GLU A 227 28.47 19.41 11.94
C GLU A 227 29.29 20.64 11.59
N ASN A 228 30.43 20.83 12.23
CA ASN A 228 31.39 21.89 11.92
C ASN A 228 31.96 21.74 10.51
N HIS A 229 32.21 20.50 10.06
CA HIS A 229 32.71 20.25 8.69
C HIS A 229 31.63 20.55 7.63
N LEU A 230 30.39 20.16 7.84
CA LEU A 230 29.27 20.45 6.94
C LEU A 230 28.97 21.95 6.87
N GLU A 231 28.97 22.63 8.02
CA GLU A 231 28.77 24.08 8.09
C GLU A 231 29.92 24.82 7.35
N GLN A 232 31.17 24.38 7.54
CA GLN A 232 32.31 24.94 6.83
C GLN A 232 32.24 24.69 5.31
N LEU A 233 31.83 23.50 4.88
CA LEU A 233 31.63 23.15 3.50
C LEU A 233 30.56 24.04 2.85
N VAL A 234 29.45 24.25 3.54
CA VAL A 234 28.33 25.12 3.07
C VAL A 234 28.77 26.58 3.03
N LYS A 235 29.51 27.07 4.05
CA LYS A 235 30.08 28.41 4.05
C LYS A 235 31.03 28.64 2.90
N ASP A 236 31.84 27.64 2.58
CA ASP A 236 32.80 27.73 1.46
C ASP A 236 32.07 27.74 0.13
N ALA A 237 31.09 26.85 -0.06
CA ALA A 237 30.26 26.80 -1.27
C ALA A 237 29.45 28.09 -1.49
N LEU A 238 28.91 28.70 -0.45
CA LEU A 238 28.14 29.95 -0.53
C LEU A 238 28.98 31.13 -1.05
N ARG A 239 30.33 31.11 -0.90
CA ARG A 239 31.23 32.15 -1.43
C ARG A 239 31.23 32.21 -2.97
N TYR A 240 30.79 31.13 -3.62
CA TYR A 240 30.70 31.04 -5.09
C TYR A 240 29.32 31.38 -5.62
N LEU A 241 28.39 31.80 -4.76
CA LEU A 241 27.08 32.29 -5.14
C LEU A 241 27.02 33.81 -4.89
N ASP A 242 26.56 34.56 -5.90
CA ASP A 242 26.39 36.02 -5.74
C ASP A 242 25.08 36.29 -4.97
N PRO A 243 25.15 36.91 -3.77
CA PRO A 243 23.97 37.25 -3.01
C PRO A 243 23.14 38.41 -3.59
N GLU A 244 23.65 39.16 -4.58
CA GLU A 244 22.90 40.16 -5.32
C GLU A 244 21.97 39.57 -6.35
N ASP A 245 22.26 38.37 -6.84
CA ASP A 245 21.37 37.61 -7.72
C ASP A 245 20.20 37.05 -6.90
N TYR A 246 18.99 37.52 -7.23
CA TYR A 246 17.77 37.14 -6.51
C TYR A 246 17.51 35.63 -6.55
N ASP A 247 17.78 34.97 -7.68
CA ASP A 247 17.61 33.52 -7.81
C ASP A 247 18.63 32.74 -6.96
N ASN A 248 19.87 33.20 -6.88
CA ASN A 248 20.85 32.65 -5.96
C ASN A 248 20.47 32.89 -4.50
N TRP A 249 19.95 34.07 -4.19
CA TRP A 249 19.56 34.44 -2.85
C TRP A 249 18.38 33.58 -2.33
N VAL A 250 17.33 33.43 -3.15
CA VAL A 250 16.18 32.56 -2.82
C VAL A 250 16.63 31.12 -2.71
N PHE A 251 17.42 30.64 -3.66
CA PHE A 251 17.92 29.26 -3.70
C PHE A 251 18.77 28.94 -2.46
N ALA A 252 19.75 29.81 -2.12
CA ALA A 252 20.58 29.63 -0.95
C ALA A 252 19.75 29.63 0.35
N GLY A 253 18.76 30.53 0.45
CA GLY A 253 17.86 30.59 1.60
C GLY A 253 17.08 29.29 1.82
N HIS A 254 16.51 28.72 0.76
CA HIS A 254 15.87 27.41 0.83
C HIS A 254 16.86 26.29 1.21
N ALA A 255 18.05 26.29 0.60
CA ALA A 255 19.06 25.26 0.83
C ALA A 255 19.58 25.28 2.27
N VAL A 256 20.05 26.44 2.78
CA VAL A 256 20.59 26.50 4.15
C VAL A 256 19.53 26.24 5.23
N LYS A 257 18.28 26.65 4.98
CA LYS A 257 17.17 26.32 5.86
C LYS A 257 16.85 24.82 5.86
N ALA A 258 16.95 24.17 4.73
CA ALA A 258 16.79 22.71 4.60
C ALA A 258 17.88 21.94 5.36
N ILE A 259 19.10 22.48 5.40
CA ILE A 259 20.27 21.83 6.03
C ILE A 259 20.28 22.01 7.55
N PHE A 260 20.06 23.24 8.01
CA PHE A 260 20.30 23.63 9.41
C PHE A 260 19.03 24.13 10.11
N GLY A 261 17.85 24.10 9.45
CA GLY A 261 16.60 24.60 10.01
C GLY A 261 16.64 26.10 10.32
N GLU A 262 15.96 26.50 11.39
CA GLU A 262 15.96 27.91 11.86
C GLU A 262 17.33 28.37 12.37
N SER A 263 18.21 27.47 12.78
CA SER A 263 19.60 27.79 13.23
C SER A 263 20.49 28.34 12.10
N ALA A 264 20.10 28.15 10.83
CA ALA A 264 20.78 28.69 9.67
C ALA A 264 20.62 30.22 9.50
N LEU A 265 19.69 30.85 10.21
CA LEU A 265 19.41 32.28 10.03
C LEU A 265 20.65 33.17 10.19
N PRO A 266 21.50 33.02 11.21
CA PRO A 266 22.73 33.83 11.34
C PRO A 266 23.69 33.66 10.15
N LEU A 267 23.89 32.43 9.70
CA LEU A 267 24.73 32.11 8.54
C LEU A 267 24.17 32.81 7.27
N PHE A 268 22.87 32.71 7.05
CA PHE A 268 22.20 33.30 5.91
C PHE A 268 22.22 34.85 5.94
N GLN A 269 22.06 35.44 7.10
CA GLN A 269 22.18 36.91 7.30
C GLN A 269 23.58 37.42 6.95
N VAL A 270 24.63 36.74 7.44
CA VAL A 270 26.03 37.09 7.15
C VAL A 270 26.29 37.00 5.65
N TRP A 271 25.89 35.91 5.00
CA TRP A 271 26.09 35.75 3.56
C TRP A 271 25.25 36.73 2.72
N SER A 272 24.02 37.07 3.15
CA SER A 272 23.15 38.03 2.45
C SER A 272 23.64 39.47 2.55
N SER A 273 24.50 39.81 3.52
CA SER A 273 24.94 41.19 3.80
C SER A 273 26.24 41.57 3.11
N ALA A 274 27.10 40.61 2.78
CA ALA A 274 28.43 40.89 2.24
C ALA A 274 28.82 39.88 1.13
N LYS A 275 29.49 40.38 0.10
CA LYS A 275 30.11 39.56 -0.95
C LYS A 275 31.40 38.91 -0.47
N PRO A 276 31.91 37.88 -1.21
CA PRO A 276 33.20 37.23 -0.86
C PRO A 276 34.40 38.16 -0.83
N ASP A 277 34.38 39.25 -1.58
CA ASP A 277 35.40 40.29 -1.61
C ASP A 277 35.27 41.32 -0.48
N GLY A 278 34.27 41.16 0.41
CA GLY A 278 33.99 42.06 1.52
C GLY A 278 33.17 43.31 1.15
N SER A 279 32.77 43.48 -0.10
CA SER A 279 31.87 44.55 -0.51
C SER A 279 30.45 44.32 -0.02
N VAL A 280 29.74 45.41 0.29
CA VAL A 280 28.33 45.35 0.77
C VAL A 280 27.43 45.00 -0.39
N VAL A 281 26.47 44.10 -0.14
CA VAL A 281 25.41 43.72 -1.10
C VAL A 281 24.47 44.89 -1.30
N ARG A 282 24.31 45.36 -2.55
CA ARG A 282 23.50 46.56 -2.88
C ARG A 282 22.03 46.43 -2.50
N ASN A 283 21.49 45.22 -2.57
CA ASN A 283 20.07 44.93 -2.31
C ASN A 283 19.83 44.55 -0.84
N PHE A 284 20.84 44.58 0.00
CA PHE A 284 20.69 44.26 1.43
C PHE A 284 20.02 45.45 2.16
N ILE A 285 18.88 45.20 2.79
CA ILE A 285 18.11 46.20 3.55
C ILE A 285 18.46 46.14 5.01
N SER A 286 18.23 45.02 5.68
CA SER A 286 18.56 44.80 7.08
C SER A 286 18.49 43.29 7.44
N ASN A 287 19.10 42.92 8.56
CA ASN A 287 18.99 41.58 9.13
C ASN A 287 17.53 41.21 9.48
N ASP A 288 16.69 42.19 9.87
CA ASP A 288 15.28 41.98 10.16
C ASP A 288 14.48 41.67 8.94
N ASP A 289 14.77 42.28 7.78
CA ASP A 289 14.16 42.00 6.51
C ASP A 289 14.52 40.58 6.03
N VAL A 290 15.81 40.21 6.15
CA VAL A 290 16.30 38.85 5.85
C VAL A 290 15.58 37.83 6.73
N ALA A 291 15.44 38.09 8.03
CA ALA A 291 14.77 37.19 8.96
C ALA A 291 13.28 36.99 8.64
N LYS A 292 12.57 38.07 8.27
CA LYS A 292 11.17 38.00 7.84
C LYS A 292 11.01 37.13 6.59
N LYS A 293 11.88 37.27 5.61
CA LYS A 293 11.85 36.50 4.36
C LYS A 293 12.28 35.05 4.60
N PHE A 294 13.27 34.82 5.48
CA PHE A 294 13.78 33.48 5.84
C PHE A 294 12.68 32.59 6.45
N LYS A 295 11.77 33.15 7.25
CA LYS A 295 10.61 32.42 7.79
C LYS A 295 9.73 31.78 6.71
N ASN A 296 9.64 32.42 5.53
CA ASN A 296 8.80 31.97 4.42
C ASN A 296 9.49 30.93 3.51
N PHE A 297 10.78 30.68 3.67
CA PHE A 297 11.46 29.63 2.93
C PHE A 297 11.00 28.26 3.42
N ARG A 298 10.62 27.41 2.45
CA ARG A 298 10.19 26.03 2.70
C ARG A 298 11.33 25.08 2.35
N PRO A 299 11.80 24.22 3.29
CA PRO A 299 13.00 23.39 3.12
C PRO A 299 12.85 22.23 2.11
N ASN A 300 11.72 22.09 1.43
CA ASN A 300 11.27 20.83 0.85
C ASN A 300 11.92 20.38 -0.46
N ARG A 301 12.79 21.16 -1.11
CA ARG A 301 13.18 20.82 -2.50
C ARG A 301 14.62 21.08 -2.90
N ILE A 302 15.41 21.72 -2.05
CA ILE A 302 16.78 22.07 -2.34
C ILE A 302 17.62 21.70 -1.10
N GLY A 303 18.49 20.71 -1.23
CA GLY A 303 19.37 20.27 -0.13
C GLY A 303 20.81 20.73 -0.32
N VAL A 304 21.70 20.16 0.52
CA VAL A 304 23.15 20.38 0.47
C VAL A 304 23.67 20.19 -0.93
N ASN A 305 23.33 19.08 -1.56
CA ASN A 305 23.91 18.72 -2.86
C ASN A 305 23.48 19.65 -3.99
N GLY A 306 22.25 20.18 -3.93
CA GLY A 306 21.82 21.24 -4.84
C GLY A 306 22.66 22.52 -4.68
N LEU A 307 22.94 22.91 -3.43
CA LEU A 307 23.79 24.06 -3.12
C LEU A 307 25.23 23.85 -3.62
N LEU A 308 25.82 22.67 -3.30
CA LEU A 308 27.18 22.32 -3.72
C LEU A 308 27.32 22.24 -5.24
N ALA A 309 26.33 21.65 -5.92
CA ALA A 309 26.30 21.58 -7.37
C ALA A 309 26.21 22.98 -8.01
N ARG A 310 25.40 23.89 -7.45
CA ARG A 310 25.29 25.27 -7.94
C ARG A 310 26.58 26.06 -7.70
N ALA A 311 27.22 25.88 -6.55
CA ALA A 311 28.53 26.45 -6.26
C ALA A 311 29.62 25.91 -7.21
N ALA A 312 29.61 24.61 -7.49
CA ALA A 312 30.56 23.98 -8.40
C ALA A 312 30.42 24.47 -9.86
N ARG A 313 29.20 24.79 -10.33
CA ARG A 313 28.99 25.46 -11.62
C ARG A 313 29.68 26.83 -11.69
N ASN A 314 29.77 27.51 -10.54
CA ASN A 314 30.42 28.80 -10.44
C ASN A 314 31.91 28.70 -10.05
N GLY A 315 32.51 27.49 -10.19
CA GLY A 315 33.96 27.29 -10.04
C GLY A 315 34.40 26.74 -8.67
N TRP A 316 33.49 26.36 -7.80
CA TRP A 316 33.84 25.69 -6.54
C TRP A 316 34.35 24.27 -6.78
N SER A 317 35.51 23.91 -6.25
CA SER A 317 36.18 22.63 -6.52
C SER A 317 35.96 21.56 -5.41
N GLY A 318 35.27 21.91 -4.33
CA GLY A 318 35.10 21.01 -3.19
C GLY A 318 34.19 19.80 -3.44
N LEU A 319 33.47 19.74 -4.59
CA LEU A 319 32.57 18.63 -4.91
C LEU A 319 33.29 17.30 -5.14
N ASP A 320 34.58 17.34 -5.54
CA ASP A 320 35.41 16.16 -5.76
C ASP A 320 35.56 15.30 -4.50
N THR A 321 35.49 15.91 -3.32
CA THR A 321 35.59 15.22 -2.03
C THR A 321 34.28 14.59 -1.59
N VAL A 322 33.16 14.99 -2.19
CA VAL A 322 31.81 14.57 -1.81
C VAL A 322 31.32 13.41 -2.69
N VAL A 323 31.55 13.48 -4.02
CA VAL A 323 31.10 12.43 -4.96
C VAL A 323 32.13 11.32 -5.06
N LYS A 324 31.88 10.22 -4.36
CA LYS A 324 32.71 9.01 -4.41
C LYS A 324 32.38 8.17 -5.64
N GLY A 325 33.41 7.79 -6.42
CA GLY A 325 33.24 6.87 -7.57
C GLY A 325 33.10 7.53 -8.94
N GLY A 326 33.22 8.86 -9.04
CA GLY A 326 33.25 9.59 -10.32
C GLY A 326 31.88 9.73 -11.01
N ILE A 327 31.89 10.09 -12.32
CA ILE A 327 30.68 10.31 -13.11
C ILE A 327 30.13 8.98 -13.62
N SER A 328 29.36 8.26 -12.80
CA SER A 328 28.55 7.12 -13.22
C SER A 328 27.08 7.37 -12.84
N HIS A 329 26.14 6.73 -13.54
CA HIS A 329 24.71 6.85 -13.20
C HIS A 329 24.46 6.46 -11.73
N THR A 330 25.06 5.38 -11.29
CA THR A 330 24.93 4.84 -9.92
C THR A 330 25.55 5.81 -8.89
N ALA A 331 26.75 6.36 -9.15
CA ALA A 331 27.39 7.30 -8.22
C ALA A 331 26.60 8.60 -8.06
N LEU A 332 26.05 9.13 -9.16
CA LEU A 332 25.20 10.33 -9.13
C LEU A 332 23.83 10.04 -8.48
N ALA A 333 23.27 8.86 -8.68
CA ALA A 333 22.05 8.45 -8.01
C ALA A 333 22.25 8.31 -6.48
N TRP A 334 23.38 7.72 -6.03
CA TRP A 334 23.77 7.68 -4.62
C TRP A 334 23.96 9.09 -4.03
N PHE A 335 24.61 9.98 -4.78
CA PHE A 335 24.77 11.36 -4.35
C PHE A 335 23.43 12.07 -4.10
N LEU A 336 22.43 11.88 -4.98
CA LEU A 336 21.09 12.41 -4.79
C LEU A 336 20.37 11.74 -3.61
N LEU A 337 20.53 10.43 -3.45
CA LEU A 337 19.89 9.66 -2.40
C LEU A 337 20.40 10.05 -1.00
N GLU A 338 21.73 10.21 -0.84
CA GLU A 338 22.31 10.70 0.40
C GLU A 338 21.77 12.07 0.81
N ASP A 339 21.55 12.97 -0.16
CA ASP A 339 20.94 14.27 0.10
C ASP A 339 19.52 14.16 0.64
N PHE A 340 18.72 13.23 0.14
CA PHE A 340 17.37 12.98 0.66
C PHE A 340 17.41 12.39 2.06
N GLU A 341 18.29 11.41 2.30
CA GLU A 341 18.41 10.74 3.60
C GLU A 341 18.95 11.68 4.70
N GLN A 342 19.68 12.72 4.35
CA GLN A 342 20.11 13.76 5.31
C GLN A 342 18.95 14.68 5.75
N ARG A 343 17.94 14.86 4.89
CA ARG A 343 16.81 15.76 5.14
C ARG A 343 15.60 15.07 5.74
N GLY A 344 15.50 13.76 5.65
CA GLY A 344 14.34 13.02 6.09
C GLY A 344 14.45 11.53 5.83
N PRO A 345 13.36 10.79 5.91
CA PRO A 345 13.35 9.38 5.60
C PRO A 345 13.70 9.16 4.12
N ARG A 346 14.27 7.98 3.85
CA ARG A 346 14.62 7.56 2.50
C ARG A 346 13.41 7.65 1.56
N PRO A 347 13.58 8.17 0.32
CA PRO A 347 12.53 8.16 -0.69
C PRO A 347 12.02 6.75 -0.95
N VAL A 348 10.76 6.62 -1.33
CA VAL A 348 10.12 5.35 -1.67
C VAL A 348 9.66 5.37 -3.12
N PHE A 349 10.06 4.38 -3.91
CA PHE A 349 9.48 4.15 -5.22
C PHE A 349 8.48 3.00 -5.12
N ALA A 350 7.21 3.33 -5.18
CA ALA A 350 6.09 2.40 -5.08
C ALA A 350 4.99 2.77 -6.07
N GLU A 351 4.25 1.78 -6.57
CA GLU A 351 3.14 1.96 -7.52
C GLU A 351 3.56 2.77 -8.77
N GLY A 352 4.81 2.60 -9.22
CA GLY A 352 5.37 3.29 -10.39
C GLY A 352 5.69 4.77 -10.19
N ARG A 353 5.73 5.27 -8.96
CA ARG A 353 5.97 6.67 -8.59
C ARG A 353 6.99 6.80 -7.47
N LEU A 354 7.79 7.87 -7.52
CA LEU A 354 8.70 8.23 -6.43
C LEU A 354 7.97 9.13 -5.43
N TRP A 355 8.17 8.85 -4.14
CA TRP A 355 7.54 9.56 -3.01
C TRP A 355 8.60 10.09 -2.06
N LEU A 356 8.40 11.32 -1.59
CA LEU A 356 9.17 11.94 -0.52
C LEU A 356 8.25 12.25 0.66
N PHE A 357 8.73 12.05 1.87
CA PHE A 357 8.00 12.43 3.07
C PHE A 357 8.07 13.95 3.29
N GLU A 358 6.90 14.60 3.36
CA GLU A 358 6.74 16.05 3.49
C GLU A 358 6.28 16.43 4.92
N GLU A 359 7.01 15.97 5.95
CA GLU A 359 6.75 16.23 7.39
C GLU A 359 5.43 15.58 7.90
N THR A 360 4.38 15.57 7.12
CA THR A 360 3.05 15.07 7.51
C THR A 360 2.57 13.88 6.68
N HIS A 361 3.07 13.74 5.47
CA HIS A 361 2.63 12.70 4.52
C HIS A 361 3.64 12.48 3.41
N TRP A 362 3.44 11.45 2.60
CA TRP A 362 4.24 11.15 1.43
C TRP A 362 3.71 11.88 0.19
N GLY A 363 4.48 12.84 -0.30
CA GLY A 363 4.17 13.60 -1.51
C GLY A 363 4.74 12.94 -2.77
N GLU A 364 3.97 12.91 -3.87
CA GLU A 364 4.42 12.40 -5.17
C GLU A 364 5.44 13.34 -5.81
N VAL A 365 6.56 12.79 -6.26
CA VAL A 365 7.58 13.52 -7.02
C VAL A 365 7.29 13.42 -8.51
N SER A 366 7.10 14.58 -9.15
CA SER A 366 6.87 14.62 -10.59
C SER A 366 8.14 14.27 -11.38
N ASN A 367 7.97 13.69 -12.59
CA ASN A 367 9.09 13.42 -13.49
C ASN A 367 9.89 14.71 -13.82
N ARG A 368 9.22 15.85 -13.90
CA ARG A 368 9.88 17.16 -14.10
C ARG A 368 10.84 17.48 -12.95
N GLN A 369 10.45 17.21 -11.71
CA GLN A 369 11.31 17.43 -10.54
C GLN A 369 12.52 16.50 -10.54
N MET A 370 12.32 15.20 -10.79
CA MET A 370 13.41 14.24 -10.87
C MET A 370 14.43 14.65 -11.94
N ARG A 371 13.96 15.06 -13.12
CA ARG A 371 14.83 15.55 -14.19
C ARG A 371 15.57 16.82 -13.80
N ALA A 372 14.92 17.75 -13.11
CA ALA A 372 15.54 18.98 -12.65
C ALA A 372 16.72 18.71 -11.70
N TRP A 373 16.59 17.74 -10.78
CA TRP A 373 17.68 17.37 -9.86
C TRP A 373 18.94 16.90 -10.60
N VAL A 374 18.79 16.15 -11.68
CA VAL A 374 19.94 15.71 -12.50
C VAL A 374 20.43 16.83 -13.41
N GLN A 375 19.53 17.67 -13.95
CA GLN A 375 19.91 18.84 -14.75
C GLN A 375 20.69 19.87 -13.93
N ASP A 376 20.44 19.96 -12.65
CA ASP A 376 21.20 20.83 -11.75
C ASP A 376 22.69 20.44 -11.64
N LEU A 377 23.04 19.22 -12.03
CA LEU A 377 24.44 18.78 -12.14
C LEU A 377 25.13 19.16 -13.47
N ASP A 378 24.40 19.74 -14.44
CA ASP A 378 25.02 20.10 -15.74
C ASP A 378 26.11 21.15 -15.57
N GLY A 379 27.24 20.94 -16.22
CA GLY A 379 28.38 21.84 -16.14
C GLY A 379 29.26 21.68 -14.91
N VAL A 380 28.86 20.86 -13.93
CA VAL A 380 29.65 20.56 -12.73
C VAL A 380 30.84 19.69 -13.09
N PHE A 381 32.01 19.97 -12.50
CA PHE A 381 33.21 19.15 -12.63
C PHE A 381 33.34 18.20 -11.44
N ILE A 382 33.64 16.94 -11.72
CA ILE A 382 34.04 15.93 -10.73
C ILE A 382 35.43 15.44 -11.15
N GLY A 383 36.46 15.80 -10.40
CA GLY A 383 37.84 15.69 -10.83
C GLY A 383 38.06 16.50 -12.11
N ASN A 384 38.68 15.88 -13.11
CA ASN A 384 38.93 16.51 -14.40
C ASN A 384 37.81 16.32 -15.44
N LYS A 385 36.67 15.76 -15.04
CA LYS A 385 35.54 15.46 -15.94
C LYS A 385 34.36 16.38 -15.65
N ARG A 386 33.89 17.04 -16.72
CA ARG A 386 32.67 17.84 -16.69
C ARG A 386 31.44 16.94 -16.85
N ILE A 387 30.44 17.11 -16.01
CA ILE A 387 29.13 16.49 -16.19
C ILE A 387 28.40 17.20 -17.33
N THR A 388 27.89 16.43 -18.28
CA THR A 388 26.97 16.91 -19.32
C THR A 388 25.64 16.20 -19.13
N ALA A 389 24.63 16.93 -18.64
CA ALA A 389 23.30 16.41 -18.35
C ALA A 389 22.48 16.21 -19.64
N ASN A 390 22.94 15.33 -20.51
CA ASN A 390 22.20 14.90 -21.68
C ASN A 390 21.09 13.93 -21.32
N LYS A 391 20.21 13.63 -22.27
CA LYS A 391 19.06 12.73 -22.04
C LYS A 391 19.47 11.36 -21.46
N ALA A 392 20.54 10.78 -21.98
CA ALA A 392 21.00 9.45 -21.55
C ALA A 392 21.47 9.46 -20.09
N LEU A 393 22.25 10.48 -19.68
CA LEU A 393 22.67 10.64 -18.29
C LEU A 393 21.46 10.84 -17.36
N ILE A 394 20.56 11.75 -17.73
CA ILE A 394 19.36 12.06 -16.93
C ILE A 394 18.51 10.81 -16.73
N ASP A 395 18.17 10.10 -17.81
CA ASP A 395 17.34 8.91 -17.74
C ASP A 395 18.06 7.77 -16.98
N GLY A 396 19.38 7.63 -17.16
CA GLY A 396 20.22 6.65 -16.45
C GLY A 396 20.26 6.89 -14.94
N VAL A 397 20.53 8.12 -14.50
CA VAL A 397 20.57 8.47 -13.06
C VAL A 397 19.19 8.30 -12.40
N ILE A 398 18.11 8.72 -13.08
CA ILE A 398 16.75 8.53 -12.56
C ILE A 398 16.44 7.05 -12.42
N ASN A 399 16.75 6.21 -13.42
CA ASN A 399 16.50 4.77 -13.34
C ASN A 399 17.23 4.11 -12.17
N GLU A 400 18.49 4.46 -11.93
CA GLU A 400 19.25 3.96 -10.79
C GLU A 400 18.63 4.43 -9.48
N LEU A 401 18.27 5.72 -9.36
CA LEU A 401 17.62 6.27 -8.17
C LEU A 401 16.31 5.55 -7.85
N LEU A 402 15.45 5.34 -8.86
CA LEU A 402 14.19 4.62 -8.67
C LEU A 402 14.43 3.19 -8.21
N SER A 403 15.40 2.48 -8.82
CA SER A 403 15.76 1.12 -8.41
C SER A 403 16.28 1.05 -6.96
N MET A 404 17.05 2.05 -6.52
CA MET A 404 17.55 2.14 -5.15
C MET A 404 16.44 2.39 -4.12
N CYS A 405 15.34 3.02 -4.54
CA CYS A 405 14.23 3.41 -3.67
C CYS A 405 13.03 2.44 -3.74
N GLU A 406 13.14 1.33 -4.51
CA GLU A 406 12.02 0.43 -4.79
C GLU A 406 11.52 -0.28 -3.54
N ASP A 407 10.24 -0.09 -3.22
CA ASP A 407 9.48 -0.79 -2.19
C ASP A 407 8.01 -0.84 -2.60
N ASP A 408 7.66 -1.81 -3.44
CA ASP A 408 6.30 -1.96 -3.99
C ASP A 408 5.23 -2.21 -2.93
N GLY A 409 5.60 -2.76 -1.77
CA GLY A 409 4.69 -3.07 -0.66
C GLY A 409 4.45 -1.90 0.31
N PHE A 410 5.16 -0.79 0.17
CA PHE A 410 5.18 0.27 1.18
C PHE A 410 3.78 0.79 1.54
N PHE A 411 2.98 1.15 0.55
CA PHE A 411 1.63 1.69 0.79
C PHE A 411 0.56 0.61 1.04
N SER A 412 0.81 -0.65 0.70
CA SER A 412 -0.08 -1.74 1.07
C SER A 412 -0.10 -1.97 2.58
N ASN A 413 0.99 -1.59 3.26
CA ASN A 413 1.15 -1.65 4.71
C ASN A 413 0.75 -0.34 5.42
N ALA A 414 0.09 0.61 4.73
CA ALA A 414 -0.33 1.86 5.33
C ALA A 414 -1.24 1.63 6.54
N LEU A 415 -0.95 2.35 7.63
CA LEU A 415 -1.76 2.25 8.84
C LEU A 415 -3.16 2.83 8.60
N THR A 416 -4.17 2.12 9.09
CA THR A 416 -5.55 2.61 9.09
C THR A 416 -5.71 3.69 10.13
N GLY A 417 -6.17 4.86 9.71
CA GLY A 417 -6.37 6.03 10.55
C GLY A 417 -6.52 7.29 9.73
N ILE A 418 -6.80 8.40 10.37
CA ILE A 418 -7.05 9.69 9.72
C ILE A 418 -5.85 10.60 9.93
N ASN A 419 -5.19 10.98 8.85
CA ASN A 419 -4.11 11.94 8.87
C ASN A 419 -4.67 13.37 8.72
N CYS A 420 -4.47 14.23 9.72
CA CYS A 420 -5.02 15.59 9.76
C CYS A 420 -3.96 16.59 10.26
N GLU A 421 -4.23 17.88 10.25
CA GLU A 421 -3.25 18.92 10.65
C GLU A 421 -2.71 18.76 12.07
N SER A 422 -3.51 18.21 12.99
CA SER A 422 -3.08 18.00 14.38
C SER A 422 -2.27 16.73 14.63
N GLY A 423 -2.18 15.82 13.64
CA GLY A 423 -1.49 14.54 13.75
C GLY A 423 -2.23 13.41 13.06
N PHE A 424 -1.84 12.18 13.35
CA PHE A 424 -2.47 10.96 12.88
C PHE A 424 -3.43 10.41 13.91
N ILE A 425 -4.71 10.31 13.58
CA ILE A 425 -5.75 9.74 14.45
C ILE A 425 -5.80 8.25 14.16
N ARG A 426 -5.25 7.45 15.06
CA ARG A 426 -5.33 6.00 15.01
C ARG A 426 -6.64 5.54 15.65
N VAL A 427 -7.38 4.67 14.95
CA VAL A 427 -8.55 4.00 15.52
C VAL A 427 -8.21 2.53 15.71
N SER A 428 -8.26 2.07 16.96
CA SER A 428 -7.99 0.66 17.31
C SER A 428 -9.16 -0.23 16.90
N HIS A 429 -8.94 -1.55 16.87
CA HIS A 429 -10.02 -2.53 16.63
C HIS A 429 -11.14 -2.50 17.69
N SER A 430 -10.84 -2.02 18.92
CA SER A 430 -11.85 -1.78 19.97
C SER A 430 -12.69 -0.52 19.72
N GLY A 431 -12.32 0.28 18.71
CA GLY A 431 -12.98 1.54 18.39
C GLY A 431 -12.43 2.75 19.16
N ASP A 432 -11.32 2.61 19.89
CA ASP A 432 -10.71 3.74 20.59
C ASP A 432 -9.88 4.60 19.64
N ALA A 433 -10.03 5.92 19.71
CA ALA A 433 -9.27 6.87 18.91
C ALA A 433 -8.16 7.51 19.74
N THR A 434 -6.94 7.55 19.20
CA THR A 434 -5.76 8.21 19.78
C THR A 434 -5.13 9.15 18.77
N LEU A 435 -4.58 10.27 19.22
CA LEU A 435 -3.84 11.20 18.37
C LEU A 435 -2.34 10.94 18.54
N GLU A 436 -1.68 10.64 17.43
CA GLU A 436 -0.25 10.36 17.33
C GLU A 436 0.45 11.44 16.50
N PRO A 437 1.72 11.72 16.70
CA PRO A 437 2.50 12.55 15.79
C PRO A 437 2.52 11.96 14.38
N HIS A 438 2.73 12.82 13.38
CA HIS A 438 3.00 12.36 12.02
C HIS A 438 4.29 11.55 11.97
N CYS A 439 4.25 10.42 11.29
CA CYS A 439 5.36 9.48 11.18
C CYS A 439 5.42 8.87 9.78
N PRO A 440 6.62 8.77 9.16
CA PRO A 440 6.78 8.18 7.83
C PRO A 440 6.23 6.75 7.72
N GLU A 441 6.34 5.96 8.79
CA GLU A 441 5.92 4.57 8.87
C GLU A 441 4.38 4.41 8.83
N GLN A 442 3.63 5.48 9.06
CA GLN A 442 2.17 5.49 8.89
C GLN A 442 1.77 5.37 7.40
N ALA A 443 2.70 5.63 6.48
CA ALA A 443 2.56 5.54 5.03
C ALA A 443 1.34 6.33 4.49
N GLN A 444 1.07 7.50 5.05
CA GLN A 444 -0.05 8.34 4.64
C GLN A 444 0.33 9.20 3.43
N ARG A 445 -0.56 9.28 2.42
CA ARG A 445 -0.36 10.06 1.18
C ARG A 445 -1.05 11.41 1.19
N HIS A 446 -1.90 11.64 2.16
CA HIS A 446 -2.73 12.83 2.24
C HIS A 446 -2.84 13.29 3.68
N VAL A 447 -3.09 14.58 3.85
CA VAL A 447 -3.40 15.21 5.14
C VAL A 447 -4.67 16.04 4.98
N LEU A 448 -5.62 15.87 5.89
CA LEU A 448 -6.85 16.65 5.91
C LEU A 448 -6.58 18.03 6.51
N ASN A 449 -7.11 19.07 5.87
CA ASN A 449 -7.06 20.44 6.37
C ASN A 449 -8.11 20.66 7.46
N ALA A 450 -7.94 19.98 8.57
CA ALA A 450 -8.78 20.05 9.77
C ALA A 450 -7.99 19.59 10.99
N THR A 451 -8.36 20.09 12.17
CA THR A 451 -7.76 19.69 13.44
C THR A 451 -8.72 18.82 14.24
N TRP A 452 -8.18 17.92 15.06
CA TRP A 452 -8.95 17.08 15.95
C TRP A 452 -8.39 17.12 17.37
N GLN A 453 -9.29 17.06 18.37
CA GLN A 453 -8.93 17.01 19.80
C GLN A 453 -9.67 15.85 20.46
N LEU A 454 -8.98 15.15 21.35
CA LEU A 454 -9.53 14.05 22.12
C LEU A 454 -10.61 14.55 23.11
N GLY A 455 -11.72 13.81 23.24
CA GLY A 455 -12.71 14.01 24.30
C GLY A 455 -13.87 14.94 23.97
N ALA A 456 -14.02 15.40 22.73
CA ALA A 456 -15.24 16.10 22.28
C ALA A 456 -16.33 15.09 21.90
N GLU A 457 -17.53 15.21 22.43
CA GLU A 457 -18.74 14.58 21.89
C GLU A 457 -19.40 15.57 20.93
N PRO A 458 -19.14 15.49 19.64
CA PRO A 458 -19.62 16.46 18.67
C PRO A 458 -21.09 16.22 18.33
N GLU A 459 -21.87 17.29 18.21
CA GLU A 459 -23.26 17.27 17.72
C GLU A 459 -23.34 17.91 16.34
N ILE A 460 -24.23 17.38 15.49
CA ILE A 460 -24.50 17.96 14.16
C ILE A 460 -25.12 19.34 14.37
N SER A 461 -24.50 20.37 13.85
CA SER A 461 -24.95 21.77 14.02
C SER A 461 -24.65 22.66 12.82
N GLY A 462 -25.17 23.87 12.79
CA GLY A 462 -24.85 24.92 11.81
C GLY A 462 -25.23 24.57 10.38
N LEU A 463 -24.31 24.84 9.45
CA LEU A 463 -24.51 24.57 8.00
C LEU A 463 -24.63 23.05 7.72
N LEU A 464 -23.86 22.22 8.42
CA LEU A 464 -23.95 20.77 8.29
C LEU A 464 -25.35 20.27 8.64
N GLN A 465 -25.93 20.74 9.75
CA GLN A 465 -27.30 20.43 10.13
C GLN A 465 -28.29 20.89 9.06
N THR A 466 -28.12 22.12 8.55
CA THR A 466 -28.99 22.68 7.51
C THR A 466 -28.96 21.81 6.24
N LEU A 467 -27.78 21.37 5.79
CA LEU A 467 -27.62 20.49 4.64
C LEU A 467 -28.33 19.16 4.86
N LEU A 468 -28.00 18.46 5.96
CA LEU A 468 -28.50 17.11 6.23
C LEU A 468 -30.01 17.10 6.53
N ASP A 469 -30.52 18.09 7.29
CA ASP A 469 -31.96 18.24 7.54
C ASP A 469 -32.73 18.56 6.24
N GLY A 470 -32.13 19.34 5.34
CA GLY A 470 -32.69 19.63 4.03
C GLY A 470 -32.86 18.37 3.19
N CYS A 471 -31.81 17.52 3.15
CA CYS A 471 -31.80 16.29 2.37
C CYS A 471 -32.70 15.20 2.95
N PHE A 472 -32.67 14.96 4.27
CA PHE A 472 -33.25 13.77 4.89
C PHE A 472 -34.41 14.09 5.85
N GLY A 473 -34.48 15.28 6.45
CA GLY A 473 -35.46 15.65 7.46
C GLY A 473 -34.95 15.46 8.90
N ARG A 474 -35.90 15.27 9.86
CA ARG A 474 -35.61 15.27 11.31
C ARG A 474 -36.24 14.10 12.09
N ASN A 475 -36.71 13.06 11.41
CA ASN A 475 -37.23 11.87 12.07
C ASN A 475 -36.12 10.86 12.37
N SER A 476 -36.43 9.77 13.08
CA SER A 476 -35.47 8.75 13.47
C SER A 476 -34.72 8.10 12.28
N GLU A 477 -35.42 7.87 11.18
CA GLU A 477 -34.83 7.33 9.94
C GLU A 477 -33.87 8.33 9.29
N ALA A 478 -34.24 9.63 9.32
CA ALA A 478 -33.36 10.70 8.84
C ALA A 478 -32.05 10.74 9.66
N GLU A 479 -32.13 10.63 10.99
CA GLU A 479 -30.96 10.62 11.85
C GLU A 479 -30.05 9.40 11.56
N SER A 480 -30.63 8.24 11.29
CA SER A 480 -29.86 7.05 10.87
C SER A 480 -29.17 7.28 9.52
N THR A 481 -29.83 7.94 8.55
CA THR A 481 -29.25 8.25 7.24
C THR A 481 -28.14 9.32 7.34
N LYS A 482 -28.31 10.35 8.18
CA LYS A 482 -27.28 11.35 8.48
C LYS A 482 -26.03 10.69 9.07
N ARG A 483 -26.22 9.76 10.01
CA ARG A 483 -25.13 8.98 10.60
C ARG A 483 -24.41 8.16 9.55
N LEU A 484 -25.11 7.48 8.64
CA LEU A 484 -24.50 6.74 7.54
C LEU A 484 -23.60 7.65 6.67
N ILE A 485 -24.04 8.89 6.35
CA ILE A 485 -23.20 9.83 5.59
C ILE A 485 -21.90 10.15 6.36
N LEU A 486 -21.96 10.34 7.67
CA LEU A 486 -20.79 10.60 8.50
C LEU A 486 -19.88 9.36 8.59
N GLN A 487 -20.44 8.15 8.65
CA GLN A 487 -19.71 6.89 8.60
C GLN A 487 -18.96 6.75 7.26
N ILE A 488 -19.60 7.07 6.14
CA ILE A 488 -18.97 7.09 4.81
C ILE A 488 -17.77 8.05 4.79
N ILE A 489 -17.92 9.26 5.34
CA ILE A 489 -16.83 10.24 5.43
C ILE A 489 -15.70 9.72 6.31
N GLY A 490 -15.99 9.16 7.48
CA GLY A 490 -14.99 8.62 8.40
C GLY A 490 -14.17 7.48 7.78
N VAL A 491 -14.85 6.54 7.12
CA VAL A 491 -14.19 5.42 6.44
C VAL A 491 -13.39 5.90 5.23
N ALA A 492 -13.89 6.89 4.47
CA ALA A 492 -13.15 7.49 3.35
C ALA A 492 -11.83 8.12 3.83
N CYS A 493 -11.87 8.89 4.94
CA CYS A 493 -10.70 9.58 5.47
C CYS A 493 -9.64 8.64 6.05
N SER A 494 -10.02 7.44 6.49
CA SER A 494 -9.16 6.55 7.29
C SER A 494 -8.59 5.36 6.52
N GLY A 495 -9.11 5.05 5.32
CA GLY A 495 -8.81 3.81 4.61
C GLY A 495 -9.35 2.55 5.30
N ALA A 496 -10.28 2.70 6.26
CA ALA A 496 -10.84 1.61 7.05
C ALA A 496 -11.74 0.65 6.23
N SER A 497 -12.03 0.93 4.97
CA SER A 497 -12.79 0.04 4.09
C SER A 497 -12.20 -1.38 4.04
N ARG A 498 -10.87 -1.50 4.17
CA ARG A 498 -10.14 -2.79 4.20
C ARG A 498 -10.40 -3.62 5.47
N LEU A 499 -10.85 -2.98 6.56
CA LEU A 499 -11.13 -3.65 7.82
C LEU A 499 -12.58 -4.15 7.92
N LEU A 500 -13.43 -3.75 6.97
CA LEU A 500 -14.85 -4.08 7.01
C LEU A 500 -15.10 -5.49 6.47
N THR A 501 -15.91 -6.27 7.16
CA THR A 501 -16.36 -7.59 6.71
C THR A 501 -17.05 -7.51 5.34
N GLU A 502 -17.82 -6.45 5.13
CA GLU A 502 -18.53 -6.21 3.88
C GLU A 502 -18.33 -4.76 3.40
N PRO A 503 -17.27 -4.49 2.62
CA PRO A 503 -17.11 -3.18 1.98
C PRO A 503 -18.27 -2.84 1.04
N LYS A 504 -18.67 -1.57 1.02
CA LYS A 504 -19.85 -1.09 0.28
C LYS A 504 -19.49 0.04 -0.69
N ALA A 505 -20.23 0.08 -1.81
CA ALA A 505 -20.38 1.25 -2.66
C ALA A 505 -21.75 1.87 -2.41
N PHE A 506 -21.82 3.18 -2.42
CA PHE A 506 -23.02 3.94 -2.08
C PHE A 506 -23.57 4.67 -3.32
N VAL A 507 -24.86 4.55 -3.54
CA VAL A 507 -25.57 5.18 -4.64
C VAL A 507 -26.60 6.15 -4.10
N CYS A 508 -26.32 7.46 -4.16
CA CYS A 508 -27.27 8.51 -3.86
C CYS A 508 -28.30 8.59 -4.97
N PHE A 509 -29.48 8.06 -4.72
CA PHE A 509 -30.57 7.97 -5.70
C PHE A 509 -31.68 8.98 -5.44
N GLY A 510 -32.20 9.60 -6.49
CA GLY A 510 -33.38 10.43 -6.40
C GLY A 510 -33.82 10.93 -7.77
N GLN A 511 -35.06 10.68 -8.14
CA GLN A 511 -35.62 10.98 -9.46
C GLN A 511 -35.80 12.50 -9.69
N SER A 512 -36.11 13.26 -8.63
CA SER A 512 -36.29 14.70 -8.71
C SER A 512 -34.98 15.47 -8.60
N GLY A 513 -34.90 16.62 -9.23
CA GLY A 513 -33.83 17.61 -9.01
C GLY A 513 -33.98 18.33 -7.67
N ALA A 514 -32.93 19.07 -7.27
CA ALA A 514 -32.93 19.92 -6.09
C ALA A 514 -33.21 19.22 -4.74
N ASN A 515 -32.73 17.99 -4.60
CA ASN A 515 -32.85 17.13 -3.41
C ASN A 515 -31.56 17.04 -2.57
N GLY A 516 -30.51 17.74 -2.96
CA GLY A 516 -29.26 17.84 -2.19
C GLY A 516 -28.21 16.77 -2.49
N LYS A 517 -28.43 15.79 -3.39
CA LYS A 517 -27.42 14.79 -3.77
C LYS A 517 -26.05 15.39 -4.08
N SER A 518 -26.02 16.32 -5.04
CA SER A 518 -24.77 16.96 -5.48
C SER A 518 -24.09 17.76 -4.35
N GLU A 519 -24.84 18.33 -3.42
CA GLU A 519 -24.26 19.06 -2.29
C GLU A 519 -23.63 18.13 -1.25
N VAL A 520 -24.19 16.93 -1.02
CA VAL A 520 -23.56 15.89 -0.20
C VAL A 520 -22.30 15.36 -0.86
N LEU A 521 -22.31 15.09 -2.17
CA LEU A 521 -21.10 14.70 -2.89
C LEU A 521 -20.03 15.81 -2.86
N ASN A 522 -20.45 17.08 -3.03
CA ASN A 522 -19.56 18.23 -2.94
C ASN A 522 -18.98 18.44 -1.53
N LEU A 523 -19.73 18.11 -0.48
CA LEU A 523 -19.22 18.08 0.90
C LEU A 523 -18.05 17.11 1.02
N VAL A 524 -18.25 15.85 0.64
CA VAL A 524 -17.20 14.83 0.72
C VAL A 524 -15.99 15.21 -0.14
N ARG A 525 -16.23 15.66 -1.39
CA ARG A 525 -15.18 16.07 -2.34
C ARG A 525 -14.39 17.28 -1.86
N ALA A 526 -15.03 18.23 -1.20
CA ALA A 526 -14.38 19.44 -0.70
C ALA A 526 -13.66 19.23 0.64
N PHE A 527 -14.10 18.26 1.43
CA PHE A 527 -13.47 17.92 2.70
C PHE A 527 -12.18 17.10 2.51
N LEU A 528 -12.16 16.23 1.51
CA LEU A 528 -10.96 15.46 1.16
C LEU A 528 -9.96 16.31 0.36
N PRO A 529 -8.64 16.06 0.50
CA PRO A 529 -7.64 16.65 -0.37
C PRO A 529 -7.95 16.39 -1.85
N LYS A 530 -7.76 17.39 -2.72
CA LYS A 530 -8.05 17.26 -4.16
C LYS A 530 -7.35 16.06 -4.81
N THR A 531 -6.12 15.79 -4.38
CA THR A 531 -5.33 14.64 -4.84
C THR A 531 -5.87 13.31 -4.35
N ALA A 532 -6.70 13.28 -3.32
CA ALA A 532 -7.27 12.09 -2.70
C ALA A 532 -8.58 11.60 -3.34
N VAL A 533 -9.14 12.36 -4.30
CA VAL A 533 -10.42 12.05 -4.92
C VAL A 533 -10.24 11.72 -6.40
N SER A 534 -10.91 10.66 -6.85
CA SER A 534 -11.08 10.31 -8.26
C SER A 534 -12.54 10.45 -8.68
N ALA A 535 -12.81 10.43 -10.00
CA ALA A 535 -14.14 10.56 -10.57
C ALA A 535 -14.33 9.55 -11.72
N ILE A 536 -14.07 8.27 -11.43
CA ILE A 536 -14.17 7.20 -12.42
C ILE A 536 -15.55 6.58 -12.33
N SER A 537 -16.26 6.60 -13.45
CA SER A 537 -17.56 5.95 -13.57
C SER A 537 -17.41 4.42 -13.48
N PRO A 538 -18.28 3.71 -12.73
CA PRO A 538 -18.19 2.28 -12.57
C PRO A 538 -18.32 1.48 -13.88
N GLU A 539 -18.92 2.05 -14.91
CA GLU A 539 -18.96 1.47 -16.27
C GLU A 539 -17.58 1.41 -16.94
N ASP A 540 -16.63 2.22 -16.43
CA ASP A 540 -15.25 2.29 -16.93
C ASP A 540 -14.26 1.49 -16.08
N PHE A 541 -14.69 0.76 -15.05
CA PHE A 541 -13.84 -0.09 -14.21
C PHE A 541 -13.15 -1.25 -14.94
N SER A 542 -13.60 -1.59 -16.14
CA SER A 542 -12.93 -2.56 -17.00
C SER A 542 -11.73 -2.01 -17.77
N LYS A 543 -11.44 -0.70 -17.67
CA LYS A 543 -10.36 -0.04 -18.41
C LYS A 543 -9.14 0.16 -17.50
N ASP A 544 -8.08 -0.60 -17.71
CA ASP A 544 -6.86 -0.56 -16.88
C ASP A 544 -6.25 0.85 -16.78
N GLN A 545 -6.37 1.67 -17.82
CA GLN A 545 -5.88 3.05 -17.81
C GLN A 545 -6.66 3.95 -16.84
N HIS A 546 -7.96 3.72 -16.69
CA HIS A 546 -8.79 4.47 -15.73
C HIS A 546 -8.50 4.02 -14.30
N LEU A 547 -8.23 2.71 -14.10
CA LEU A 547 -7.93 2.17 -12.78
C LEU A 547 -6.67 2.77 -12.15
N ALA A 548 -5.69 3.16 -12.94
CA ALA A 548 -4.49 3.84 -12.45
C ALA A 548 -4.80 5.13 -11.66
N ALA A 549 -5.90 5.80 -11.98
CA ALA A 549 -6.33 6.99 -11.27
C ALA A 549 -7.03 6.70 -9.92
N LEU A 550 -7.27 5.41 -9.56
CA LEU A 550 -7.78 5.00 -8.24
C LEU A 550 -6.66 4.75 -7.24
N ALA A 551 -5.43 4.50 -7.69
CA ALA A 551 -4.32 4.19 -6.81
C ALA A 551 -4.11 5.32 -5.77
N GLY A 552 -4.13 4.94 -4.49
CA GLY A 552 -3.95 5.87 -3.38
C GLY A 552 -5.07 6.88 -3.15
N LYS A 553 -6.25 6.69 -3.72
CA LYS A 553 -7.40 7.59 -3.48
C LYS A 553 -8.16 7.19 -2.22
N MET A 554 -8.70 8.19 -1.55
CA MET A 554 -9.60 8.04 -0.40
C MET A 554 -11.06 7.83 -0.85
N ALA A 555 -11.44 8.49 -1.94
CA ALA A 555 -12.80 8.36 -2.50
C ALA A 555 -12.81 8.41 -4.03
N ASN A 556 -13.74 7.66 -4.60
CA ASN A 556 -14.13 7.74 -6.01
C ASN A 556 -15.58 8.26 -6.08
N ILE A 557 -15.75 9.50 -6.56
CA ILE A 557 -17.02 10.22 -6.51
C ILE A 557 -17.46 10.60 -7.91
N THR A 558 -18.62 10.06 -8.37
CA THR A 558 -19.20 10.36 -9.68
C THR A 558 -20.60 10.94 -9.53
N ASP A 559 -20.83 12.10 -10.17
CA ASP A 559 -22.07 12.86 -10.01
C ASP A 559 -23.25 12.31 -10.83
N GLU A 560 -22.97 11.51 -11.87
CA GLU A 560 -23.99 10.93 -12.74
C GLU A 560 -23.52 9.61 -13.31
N LEU A 561 -24.33 8.57 -13.18
CA LEU A 561 -24.12 7.26 -13.80
C LEU A 561 -24.79 7.24 -15.17
N SER A 562 -24.16 6.56 -16.13
CA SER A 562 -24.73 6.40 -17.46
C SER A 562 -25.93 5.45 -17.45
N SER A 563 -27.07 5.90 -17.93
CA SER A 563 -28.25 5.05 -18.13
C SER A 563 -28.12 4.10 -19.34
N SER A 564 -27.11 4.29 -20.19
CA SER A 564 -26.94 3.53 -21.43
C SER A 564 -25.83 2.47 -21.40
N ARG A 565 -25.00 2.43 -20.33
CA ARG A 565 -23.87 1.52 -20.22
C ARG A 565 -23.98 0.67 -18.95
N ALA A 566 -23.95 -0.64 -19.11
CA ALA A 566 -24.00 -1.57 -17.98
C ALA A 566 -22.61 -1.75 -17.33
N ILE A 567 -22.57 -1.84 -16.01
CA ILE A 567 -21.38 -2.05 -15.19
C ILE A 567 -20.92 -3.52 -15.29
N ALA A 568 -19.62 -3.77 -15.40
CA ALA A 568 -19.04 -5.12 -15.32
C ALA A 568 -19.04 -5.63 -13.88
N SER A 569 -19.85 -6.65 -13.58
CA SER A 569 -20.09 -7.15 -12.21
C SER A 569 -18.83 -7.66 -11.53
N ASP A 570 -17.95 -8.36 -12.25
CA ASP A 570 -16.68 -8.91 -11.74
C ASP A 570 -15.71 -7.79 -11.31
N LYS A 571 -15.48 -6.81 -12.18
CA LYS A 571 -14.60 -5.67 -11.88
C LYS A 571 -15.15 -4.78 -10.77
N PHE A 572 -16.47 -4.57 -10.75
CA PHE A 572 -17.11 -3.87 -9.66
C PHE A 572 -16.87 -4.58 -8.32
N LYS A 573 -17.12 -5.88 -8.24
CA LYS A 573 -16.88 -6.67 -7.01
C LYS A 573 -15.43 -6.59 -6.56
N GLN A 574 -14.49 -6.78 -7.49
CA GLN A 574 -13.05 -6.74 -7.22
C GLN A 574 -12.62 -5.39 -6.60
N LEU A 575 -13.07 -4.27 -7.18
CA LEU A 575 -12.70 -2.94 -6.69
C LEU A 575 -13.34 -2.60 -5.34
N ILE A 576 -14.61 -2.97 -5.12
CA ILE A 576 -15.29 -2.67 -3.86
C ILE A 576 -14.69 -3.48 -2.70
N THR A 577 -14.26 -4.73 -2.94
CA THR A 577 -13.58 -5.54 -1.94
C THR A 577 -12.14 -5.12 -1.66
N GLY A 578 -11.57 -4.25 -2.49
CA GLY A 578 -10.16 -3.83 -2.31
C GLY A 578 -9.15 -4.91 -2.72
N GLU A 579 -9.56 -5.87 -3.56
CA GLU A 579 -8.63 -6.87 -4.10
C GLU A 579 -7.55 -6.19 -4.96
N THR A 580 -6.39 -6.84 -5.05
CA THR A 580 -5.29 -6.34 -5.89
C THR A 580 -5.73 -6.25 -7.35
N VAL A 581 -5.56 -5.09 -7.94
CA VAL A 581 -5.84 -4.83 -9.36
C VAL A 581 -4.59 -4.35 -10.07
N SER A 582 -4.44 -4.81 -11.31
CA SER A 582 -3.38 -4.30 -12.20
C SER A 582 -3.89 -3.08 -12.95
N ALA A 583 -3.05 -2.06 -13.05
CA ALA A 583 -3.33 -0.83 -13.76
C ALA A 583 -2.13 -0.39 -14.60
N LYS A 584 -2.38 0.43 -15.61
CA LYS A 584 -1.35 0.92 -16.50
C LYS A 584 -1.57 2.38 -16.83
N GLU A 585 -0.63 3.23 -16.48
CA GLU A 585 -0.58 4.60 -17.02
C GLU A 585 -0.05 4.61 -18.46
N ILE A 586 -0.46 5.60 -19.24
CA ILE A 586 0.03 5.78 -20.61
C ILE A 586 1.55 6.00 -20.55
N TYR A 587 2.30 5.20 -21.32
CA TYR A 587 3.77 5.20 -21.39
C TYR A 587 4.52 4.77 -20.13
N ARG A 588 3.83 4.17 -19.13
CA ARG A 588 4.47 3.60 -17.92
C ARG A 588 4.34 2.07 -17.88
N LYS A 589 5.14 1.44 -17.00
CA LYS A 589 5.02 0.00 -16.70
C LYS A 589 3.68 -0.28 -16.02
N VAL A 590 3.19 -1.50 -16.18
CA VAL A 590 2.05 -2.00 -15.39
C VAL A 590 2.48 -2.06 -13.94
N PHE A 591 1.61 -1.63 -13.04
CA PHE A 591 1.78 -1.77 -11.60
C PHE A 591 0.50 -2.36 -10.99
N SER A 592 0.62 -2.93 -9.80
CA SER A 592 -0.50 -3.45 -9.04
C SER A 592 -0.74 -2.63 -7.78
N PHE A 593 -1.99 -2.46 -7.40
CA PHE A 593 -2.35 -1.75 -6.17
C PHE A 593 -3.64 -2.33 -5.58
N GLU A 594 -3.88 -2.04 -4.32
CA GLU A 594 -5.12 -2.34 -3.61
C GLU A 594 -5.88 -1.03 -3.35
N SER A 595 -7.15 -0.98 -3.75
CA SER A 595 -7.97 0.21 -3.52
C SER A 595 -8.59 0.18 -2.14
N SER A 596 -8.40 1.26 -1.37
CA SER A 596 -9.15 1.53 -0.13
C SER A 596 -10.18 2.63 -0.31
N ALA A 597 -10.35 3.12 -1.54
CA ALA A 597 -11.26 4.22 -1.86
C ALA A 597 -12.71 3.84 -1.58
N ILE A 598 -13.45 4.72 -0.92
CA ILE A 598 -14.90 4.62 -0.86
C ILE A 598 -15.49 5.03 -2.21
N HIS A 599 -16.45 4.25 -2.68
CA HIS A 599 -17.15 4.54 -3.93
C HIS A 599 -18.50 5.19 -3.63
N LEU A 600 -18.69 6.44 -4.07
CA LEU A 600 -19.89 7.23 -3.85
C LEU A 600 -20.39 7.78 -5.19
N PHE A 601 -21.57 7.35 -5.59
CA PHE A 601 -22.17 7.70 -6.87
C PHE A 601 -23.48 8.43 -6.66
N ALA A 602 -23.82 9.37 -7.55
CA ALA A 602 -25.16 9.93 -7.62
C ALA A 602 -25.82 9.58 -8.96
N THR A 603 -27.11 9.34 -8.95
CA THR A 603 -27.87 9.06 -10.16
C THR A 603 -29.35 9.41 -10.02
N ASN A 604 -30.00 9.63 -11.14
CA ASN A 604 -31.46 9.72 -11.26
C ASN A 604 -32.07 8.42 -11.82
N THR A 605 -31.24 7.51 -12.31
CA THR A 605 -31.63 6.19 -12.84
C THR A 605 -30.67 5.15 -12.28
N LEU A 606 -31.20 4.11 -11.67
CA LEU A 606 -30.38 3.06 -11.04
C LEU A 606 -29.57 2.28 -12.08
N PRO A 607 -28.34 1.87 -11.74
CA PRO A 607 -27.42 1.27 -12.70
C PRO A 607 -27.83 -0.14 -13.10
N GLU A 608 -27.51 -0.52 -14.34
CA GLU A 608 -27.60 -1.91 -14.82
C GLU A 608 -26.23 -2.61 -14.72
N PHE A 609 -26.28 -3.92 -14.45
CA PHE A 609 -25.09 -4.77 -14.40
C PHE A 609 -25.05 -5.74 -15.55
N ARG A 610 -23.89 -5.84 -16.22
CA ARG A 610 -23.68 -6.80 -17.30
C ARG A 610 -23.68 -8.22 -16.73
N GLY A 611 -24.61 -9.02 -17.20
CA GLY A 611 -24.82 -10.38 -16.69
C GLY A 611 -25.87 -10.49 -15.57
N GLY A 612 -26.47 -9.36 -15.15
CA GLY A 612 -27.45 -9.28 -14.05
C GLY A 612 -26.79 -8.99 -12.71
N ILE A 613 -27.63 -8.90 -11.68
CA ILE A 613 -27.20 -8.66 -10.30
C ILE A 613 -27.17 -10.01 -9.58
N ASP A 614 -25.98 -10.41 -9.15
CA ASP A 614 -25.78 -11.59 -8.31
C ASP A 614 -25.69 -11.21 -6.82
N GLY A 615 -25.71 -12.21 -5.93
CA GLY A 615 -25.56 -12.00 -4.49
C GLY A 615 -24.27 -11.26 -4.12
N GLY A 616 -23.22 -11.36 -4.96
CA GLY A 616 -21.95 -10.65 -4.80
C GLY A 616 -22.09 -9.14 -5.03
N VAL A 617 -22.85 -8.71 -6.03
CA VAL A 617 -23.18 -7.29 -6.27
C VAL A 617 -24.14 -6.78 -5.20
N LYS A 618 -25.20 -7.57 -4.89
CA LYS A 618 -26.21 -7.22 -3.89
C LYS A 618 -25.59 -6.76 -2.56
N ARG A 619 -24.71 -7.58 -2.00
CA ARG A 619 -24.13 -7.27 -0.69
C ARG A 619 -23.08 -6.15 -0.70
N ARG A 620 -22.70 -5.60 -1.87
CA ARG A 620 -21.70 -4.53 -2.00
C ARG A 620 -22.28 -3.17 -2.36
N ILE A 621 -23.57 -3.07 -2.62
CA ILE A 621 -24.23 -1.83 -2.97
C ILE A 621 -25.22 -1.43 -1.88
N VAL A 622 -25.27 -0.13 -1.58
CA VAL A 622 -26.27 0.50 -0.72
C VAL A 622 -26.85 1.70 -1.44
N ILE A 623 -28.17 1.70 -1.61
CA ILE A 623 -28.89 2.85 -2.17
C ILE A 623 -29.29 3.78 -1.03
N ILE A 624 -28.93 5.07 -1.16
CA ILE A 624 -29.32 6.12 -0.24
C ILE A 624 -30.38 6.96 -0.95
N PRO A 625 -31.67 6.89 -0.55
CA PRO A 625 -32.73 7.64 -1.21
C PRO A 625 -32.70 9.13 -0.84
N PHE A 626 -32.87 9.99 -1.86
CA PHE A 626 -32.96 11.44 -1.77
C PHE A 626 -34.32 11.90 -2.31
N ASP A 627 -35.39 11.62 -1.58
CA ASP A 627 -36.77 11.81 -2.04
C ASP A 627 -37.34 13.20 -1.68
N ARG A 628 -36.60 13.98 -0.87
CA ARG A 628 -37.03 15.30 -0.43
C ARG A 628 -36.63 16.39 -1.43
N ILE A 629 -37.55 17.24 -1.82
CA ILE A 629 -37.27 18.47 -2.58
C ILE A 629 -36.97 19.60 -1.60
N ILE A 630 -35.79 20.22 -1.70
CA ILE A 630 -35.41 21.36 -0.87
C ILE A 630 -36.06 22.63 -1.47
N PRO A 631 -36.94 23.32 -0.71
CA PRO A 631 -37.58 24.54 -1.21
C PRO A 631 -36.55 25.61 -1.58
N GLY A 632 -36.80 26.37 -2.68
CA GLY A 632 -35.86 27.36 -3.18
C GLY A 632 -35.40 28.40 -2.13
N ARG A 633 -36.31 28.86 -1.26
CA ARG A 633 -36.02 29.78 -0.15
C ARG A 633 -35.12 29.19 0.96
N SER A 634 -35.01 27.88 1.04
CA SER A 634 -34.18 27.16 2.03
C SER A 634 -32.85 26.70 1.46
N ARG A 635 -32.57 26.95 0.18
CA ARG A 635 -31.32 26.55 -0.48
C ARG A 635 -30.19 27.50 -0.13
N VAL A 636 -29.09 26.99 0.32
CA VAL A 636 -27.85 27.74 0.55
C VAL A 636 -26.87 27.39 -0.58
N ALA A 637 -26.36 28.40 -1.26
CA ALA A 637 -25.43 28.21 -2.38
C ALA A 637 -24.14 27.52 -1.92
N SER A 638 -23.73 26.46 -2.64
CA SER A 638 -22.49 25.69 -2.39
C SER A 638 -22.36 25.23 -0.93
N ILE A 639 -23.47 24.85 -0.31
CA ILE A 639 -23.51 24.53 1.12
C ILE A 639 -22.54 23.39 1.48
N GLY A 640 -22.39 22.37 0.63
CA GLY A 640 -21.44 21.29 0.85
C GLY A 640 -20.00 21.79 0.95
N LYS A 641 -19.56 22.65 0.04
CA LYS A 641 -18.21 23.24 0.07
C LYS A 641 -18.01 24.15 1.28
N ARG A 642 -19.05 24.92 1.65
CA ARG A 642 -19.00 25.79 2.82
C ARG A 642 -18.92 25.01 4.13
N VAL A 643 -19.64 23.91 4.28
CA VAL A 643 -19.49 23.01 5.44
C VAL A 643 -18.05 22.52 5.54
N ALA A 644 -17.46 22.04 4.45
CA ALA A 644 -16.08 21.56 4.45
C ALA A 644 -15.07 22.65 4.87
N SER A 645 -15.25 23.89 4.43
CA SER A 645 -14.33 25.00 4.74
C SER A 645 -14.58 25.69 6.08
N GLU A 646 -15.87 25.85 6.47
CA GLU A 646 -16.25 26.61 7.68
C GLU A 646 -16.42 25.71 8.91
N GLN A 647 -16.74 24.43 8.73
CA GLN A 647 -17.01 23.46 9.79
C GLN A 647 -16.16 22.18 9.66
N GLY A 648 -14.99 22.22 9.01
CA GLY A 648 -14.13 21.07 8.78
C GLY A 648 -13.71 20.35 10.07
N THR A 649 -13.38 21.09 11.12
CA THR A 649 -13.03 20.53 12.44
C THR A 649 -14.23 19.79 13.08
N LEU A 650 -15.43 20.35 13.03
CA LEU A 650 -16.64 19.67 13.50
C LEU A 650 -16.93 18.42 12.67
N LEU A 651 -16.82 18.52 11.35
CA LEU A 651 -17.04 17.38 10.45
C LEU A 651 -16.04 16.27 10.72
N LEU A 652 -14.75 16.59 10.97
CA LEU A 652 -13.74 15.61 11.34
C LEU A 652 -14.08 14.93 12.67
N ALA A 653 -14.48 15.68 13.69
CA ALA A 653 -14.84 15.12 14.99
C ALA A 653 -16.03 14.16 14.90
N LEU A 654 -17.08 14.54 14.14
CA LEU A 654 -18.23 13.66 13.85
C LEU A 654 -17.82 12.42 13.06
N ALA A 655 -16.98 12.58 12.03
CA ALA A 655 -16.49 11.49 11.21
C ALA A 655 -15.65 10.48 12.03
N VAL A 656 -14.81 10.97 12.97
CA VAL A 656 -14.04 10.11 13.89
C VAL A 656 -14.98 9.34 14.81
N ALA A 657 -15.97 10.00 15.42
CA ALA A 657 -16.93 9.36 16.32
C ALA A 657 -17.74 8.24 15.61
N GLU A 658 -18.14 8.49 14.37
CA GLU A 658 -18.86 7.49 13.58
C GLU A 658 -17.93 6.39 13.03
N LEU A 659 -16.67 6.72 12.70
CA LEU A 659 -15.66 5.72 12.33
C LEU A 659 -15.39 4.74 13.48
N GLN A 660 -15.30 5.22 14.73
CA GLN A 660 -15.15 4.37 15.91
C GLN A 660 -16.29 3.34 16.02
N ARG A 661 -17.52 3.74 15.72
CA ARG A 661 -18.69 2.84 15.69
C ARG A 661 -18.57 1.79 14.59
N VAL A 662 -18.23 2.23 13.38
CA VAL A 662 -18.06 1.33 12.21
C VAL A 662 -16.96 0.30 12.46
N VAL A 663 -15.82 0.70 13.00
CA VAL A 663 -14.72 -0.23 13.31
C VAL A 663 -15.12 -1.21 14.41
N LYS A 664 -15.79 -0.73 15.46
CA LYS A 664 -16.25 -1.56 16.57
C LYS A 664 -17.31 -2.58 16.15
N SER A 665 -18.23 -2.22 15.24
CA SER A 665 -19.28 -3.11 14.73
C SER A 665 -18.80 -4.00 13.56
N GLY A 666 -17.67 -3.67 12.93
CA GLY A 666 -17.17 -4.34 11.71
C GLY A 666 -17.95 -3.99 10.44
N GLY A 667 -18.83 -2.98 10.46
CA GLY A 667 -19.65 -2.59 9.33
C GLY A 667 -20.41 -1.28 9.52
N TYR A 668 -21.14 -0.88 8.49
CA TYR A 668 -21.96 0.33 8.49
C TYR A 668 -23.32 0.08 9.14
N ASP A 669 -23.85 1.10 9.83
CA ASP A 669 -25.24 1.12 10.31
C ASP A 669 -26.16 1.51 9.14
N ILE A 670 -26.62 0.53 8.35
CA ILE A 670 -27.43 0.79 7.16
C ILE A 670 -28.90 1.09 7.59
N PRO A 671 -29.43 2.29 7.29
CA PRO A 671 -30.82 2.64 7.59
C PRO A 671 -31.83 1.73 6.91
N ARG A 672 -33.01 1.54 7.52
CA ARG A 672 -34.07 0.72 6.96
C ARG A 672 -34.50 1.20 5.58
N LEU A 673 -34.63 2.51 5.38
CA LEU A 673 -34.96 3.12 4.09
C LEU A 673 -33.96 2.74 3.00
N SER A 674 -32.65 2.67 3.34
CA SER A 674 -31.61 2.27 2.38
C SER A 674 -31.65 0.79 2.06
N LEU A 675 -31.97 -0.05 3.03
CA LEU A 675 -32.19 -1.50 2.81
C LEU A 675 -33.40 -1.71 1.89
N ASP A 676 -34.54 -1.11 2.21
CA ASP A 676 -35.78 -1.22 1.43
C ASP A 676 -35.59 -0.69 -0.01
N ALA A 677 -34.90 0.45 -0.20
CA ALA A 677 -34.60 0.99 -1.52
C ALA A 677 -33.65 0.07 -2.30
N THR A 678 -32.69 -0.57 -1.63
CA THR A 678 -31.76 -1.51 -2.27
C THR A 678 -32.51 -2.80 -2.69
N ASP A 679 -33.36 -3.34 -1.81
CA ASP A 679 -34.16 -4.53 -2.12
C ASP A 679 -35.16 -4.24 -3.25
N GLN A 680 -35.82 -3.09 -3.25
CA GLN A 680 -36.72 -2.69 -4.34
C GLN A 680 -35.97 -2.58 -5.68
N TRP A 681 -34.79 -1.95 -5.69
CA TRP A 681 -33.98 -1.88 -6.91
C TRP A 681 -33.60 -3.27 -7.45
N LEU A 682 -33.25 -4.19 -6.55
CA LEU A 682 -32.92 -5.56 -6.90
C LEU A 682 -34.11 -6.27 -7.55
N ASP A 683 -35.29 -6.14 -6.94
CA ASP A 683 -36.53 -6.70 -7.45
C ASP A 683 -36.89 -6.12 -8.84
N ASP A 684 -36.72 -4.81 -9.01
CA ASP A 684 -36.96 -4.13 -10.29
C ASP A 684 -35.93 -4.51 -11.37
N SER A 685 -34.69 -4.83 -10.96
CA SER A 685 -33.58 -5.14 -11.87
C SER A 685 -33.55 -6.62 -12.28
N ASP A 686 -34.12 -7.52 -11.49
CA ASP A 686 -34.21 -8.95 -11.77
C ASP A 686 -35.63 -9.45 -11.64
N PRO A 687 -36.42 -9.40 -12.75
CA PRO A 687 -37.81 -9.82 -12.76
C PRO A 687 -38.01 -11.30 -12.40
N VAL A 688 -36.98 -12.15 -12.54
CA VAL A 688 -37.05 -13.57 -12.13
C VAL A 688 -36.97 -13.73 -10.65
N LEU A 689 -35.99 -13.05 -10.01
CA LEU A 689 -35.84 -13.07 -8.56
C LEU A 689 -37.03 -12.43 -7.87
N SER A 690 -37.51 -11.29 -8.39
CA SER A 690 -38.72 -10.63 -7.90
C SER A 690 -39.93 -11.62 -7.94
N TRP A 691 -40.14 -12.29 -9.05
CA TRP A 691 -41.22 -13.24 -9.20
C TRP A 691 -41.09 -14.46 -8.28
N LEU A 692 -39.88 -14.95 -8.02
CA LEU A 692 -39.61 -16.04 -7.08
C LEU A 692 -39.86 -15.61 -5.62
N ASN A 693 -39.45 -14.37 -5.26
CA ASN A 693 -39.66 -13.81 -3.91
C ASN A 693 -41.14 -13.54 -3.57
N GLU A 694 -42.04 -13.48 -4.58
CA GLU A 694 -43.49 -13.43 -4.36
C GLU A 694 -44.06 -14.75 -3.77
N GLY A 695 -43.20 -15.74 -3.52
CA GLY A 695 -43.58 -17.04 -2.92
C GLY A 695 -44.40 -17.93 -3.85
N ILE A 696 -44.28 -17.74 -5.16
CA ILE A 696 -45.07 -18.50 -6.16
C ILE A 696 -44.65 -19.97 -6.16
N LEU A 697 -43.33 -20.21 -6.03
CA LEU A 697 -42.79 -21.57 -6.00
C LEU A 697 -43.25 -22.32 -4.74
N GLU A 698 -43.21 -21.67 -3.56
CA GLU A 698 -43.72 -22.22 -2.31
C GLU A 698 -45.18 -22.58 -2.38
N LYS A 699 -46.01 -21.72 -3.00
CA LYS A 699 -47.46 -21.96 -3.17
C LYS A 699 -47.75 -23.17 -4.08
N LEU A 700 -46.92 -23.38 -5.12
CA LEU A 700 -47.06 -24.55 -6.01
C LEU A 700 -46.63 -25.84 -5.31
N LEU A 701 -45.49 -25.81 -4.63
CA LEU A 701 -44.96 -26.97 -3.91
C LEU A 701 -45.80 -27.34 -2.70
N ALA A 702 -46.43 -26.37 -2.02
CA ALA A 702 -47.39 -26.62 -0.93
C ALA A 702 -48.68 -27.38 -1.43
N LYS A 703 -49.01 -27.20 -2.69
CA LYS A 703 -50.11 -27.97 -3.34
C LYS A 703 -49.70 -29.37 -3.83
N GLY A 704 -48.44 -29.78 -3.53
CA GLY A 704 -47.91 -31.06 -4.00
C GLY A 704 -47.53 -31.10 -5.46
N GLU A 705 -47.45 -29.94 -6.12
CA GLU A 705 -47.03 -29.85 -7.50
C GLU A 705 -45.50 -29.96 -7.60
N THR A 706 -44.99 -30.66 -8.64
CA THR A 706 -43.57 -30.71 -9.00
C THR A 706 -43.38 -30.00 -10.36
N PRO A 707 -43.25 -28.65 -10.33
CA PRO A 707 -43.31 -27.90 -11.59
C PRO A 707 -42.06 -28.11 -12.45
N LEU A 708 -42.26 -28.31 -13.72
CA LEU A 708 -41.18 -28.28 -14.73
C LEU A 708 -40.69 -26.85 -14.91
N ILE A 709 -39.38 -26.66 -15.01
CA ILE A 709 -38.78 -25.34 -15.26
C ILE A 709 -39.39 -24.65 -16.48
N LYS A 710 -39.74 -25.38 -17.52
CA LYS A 710 -40.40 -24.83 -18.70
C LYS A 710 -41.82 -24.28 -18.39
N HIS A 711 -42.58 -24.94 -17.53
CA HIS A 711 -43.90 -24.47 -17.12
C HIS A 711 -43.79 -23.24 -16.19
N LEU A 712 -42.82 -23.23 -15.29
CA LEU A 712 -42.50 -22.06 -14.48
C LEU A 712 -42.15 -20.84 -15.33
N TYR A 713 -41.35 -21.03 -16.39
CA TYR A 713 -41.01 -19.96 -17.32
C TYR A 713 -42.24 -19.42 -18.07
N THR A 714 -43.15 -20.33 -18.52
CA THR A 714 -44.39 -19.89 -19.19
C THR A 714 -45.23 -19.04 -18.24
N ARG A 715 -45.38 -19.49 -17.00
CA ARG A 715 -46.13 -18.76 -15.96
C ARG A 715 -45.47 -17.43 -15.65
N PHE A 716 -44.15 -17.40 -15.41
CA PHE A 716 -43.39 -16.20 -15.22
C PHE A 716 -43.63 -15.17 -16.33
N ARG A 717 -43.61 -15.60 -17.57
CA ARG A 717 -43.89 -14.72 -18.70
C ARG A 717 -45.33 -14.20 -18.69
N GLN A 718 -46.31 -15.01 -18.34
CA GLN A 718 -47.69 -14.56 -18.22
C GLN A 718 -47.87 -13.54 -17.09
N ASP A 719 -47.34 -13.83 -15.92
CA ASP A 719 -47.47 -12.95 -14.74
C ASP A 719 -46.76 -11.59 -14.92
N LYS A 720 -45.62 -11.55 -15.66
CA LYS A 720 -44.85 -10.32 -15.87
C LYS A 720 -45.18 -9.59 -17.18
N GLN A 721 -45.84 -10.21 -18.19
CA GLN A 721 -46.18 -9.55 -19.45
C GLN A 721 -47.18 -8.39 -19.27
N GLU A 722 -48.04 -8.44 -18.25
CA GLU A 722 -49.06 -7.41 -18.01
C GLU A 722 -48.52 -6.20 -17.20
N HIS A 723 -47.40 -6.31 -16.49
CA HIS A 723 -46.94 -5.31 -15.51
C HIS A 723 -45.50 -4.80 -15.69
N PHE A 724 -44.72 -5.39 -16.62
CA PHE A 724 -43.30 -5.09 -16.72
C PHE A 724 -43.01 -3.96 -17.73
N GLN A 725 -42.51 -2.81 -17.21
CA GLN A 725 -42.06 -1.66 -18.01
C GLN A 725 -40.55 -1.64 -18.26
N GLY A 726 -39.82 -2.73 -17.98
CA GLY A 726 -38.36 -2.87 -18.02
C GLY A 726 -37.81 -3.45 -19.33
N PRO A 727 -36.51 -3.80 -19.38
CA PRO A 727 -35.88 -4.44 -20.53
C PRO A 727 -36.53 -5.79 -20.87
N ALA A 728 -36.31 -6.30 -22.09
CA ALA A 728 -36.93 -7.53 -22.54
C ALA A 728 -36.81 -8.69 -21.55
N LEU A 729 -37.93 -9.40 -21.29
CA LEU A 729 -37.94 -10.55 -20.37
C LEU A 729 -36.85 -11.57 -20.72
N PRO A 730 -36.21 -12.21 -19.75
CA PRO A 730 -35.11 -13.13 -19.96
C PRO A 730 -35.53 -14.34 -20.79
N THR A 731 -34.57 -14.94 -21.51
CA THR A 731 -34.78 -16.20 -22.22
C THR A 731 -34.99 -17.36 -21.25
N LEU A 732 -35.60 -18.46 -21.71
CA LEU A 732 -35.77 -19.70 -20.93
C LEU A 732 -34.43 -20.19 -20.31
N ARG A 733 -33.34 -20.07 -21.06
CA ARG A 733 -32.00 -20.48 -20.59
C ARG A 733 -31.58 -19.62 -19.37
N ARG A 734 -31.68 -18.30 -19.50
CA ARG A 734 -31.31 -17.36 -18.44
C ARG A 734 -32.24 -17.49 -17.22
N PHE A 735 -33.54 -17.64 -17.44
CA PHE A 735 -34.51 -17.95 -16.39
C PHE A 735 -34.13 -19.22 -15.62
N ALA A 736 -33.78 -20.31 -16.34
CA ALA A 736 -33.39 -21.56 -15.72
C ALA A 736 -32.06 -21.46 -14.93
N GLU A 737 -31.09 -20.66 -15.40
CA GLU A 737 -29.84 -20.40 -14.69
C GLU A 737 -30.10 -19.65 -13.39
N GLN A 738 -30.88 -18.57 -13.40
CA GLN A 738 -31.25 -17.77 -12.23
C GLN A 738 -32.07 -18.58 -11.23
N LEU A 739 -33.05 -19.36 -11.70
CA LEU A 739 -33.84 -20.24 -10.85
C LEU A 739 -33.01 -21.32 -10.14
N ARG A 740 -32.01 -21.89 -10.83
CA ARG A 740 -31.07 -22.84 -10.19
C ARG A 740 -30.16 -22.13 -9.13
N GLY A 741 -29.74 -20.94 -9.43
CA GLY A 741 -29.00 -20.11 -8.43
C GLY A 741 -29.84 -19.90 -7.17
N TRP A 742 -31.08 -19.42 -7.33
CA TRP A 742 -32.02 -19.21 -6.23
C TRP A 742 -32.31 -20.49 -5.45
N VAL A 743 -32.51 -21.63 -6.12
CA VAL A 743 -32.71 -22.93 -5.47
C VAL A 743 -31.47 -23.36 -4.66
N SER A 744 -30.27 -23.09 -5.17
CA SER A 744 -29.01 -23.39 -4.49
C SER A 744 -28.84 -22.56 -3.22
N GLU A 745 -29.18 -21.28 -3.26
CA GLU A 745 -29.07 -20.35 -2.12
C GLU A 745 -30.12 -20.64 -1.04
N ASN A 746 -31.36 -21.00 -1.42
CA ASN A 746 -32.44 -21.25 -0.47
C ASN A 746 -32.39 -22.62 0.23
N GLY A 747 -31.49 -23.52 -0.15
CA GLY A 747 -31.21 -24.78 0.55
C GLY A 747 -32.38 -25.78 0.74
N ASN A 748 -33.63 -25.31 0.72
CA ASN A 748 -34.86 -26.08 0.97
C ASN A 748 -35.34 -26.83 -0.23
N TYR A 749 -34.83 -26.55 -1.42
CA TYR A 749 -35.28 -27.08 -2.72
C TYR A 749 -34.13 -27.74 -3.47
N GLU A 750 -34.44 -28.60 -4.40
CA GLU A 750 -33.51 -29.22 -5.33
C GLU A 750 -34.04 -29.28 -6.73
N VAL A 751 -33.15 -29.23 -7.71
CA VAL A 751 -33.48 -29.43 -9.12
C VAL A 751 -33.09 -30.84 -9.51
N ILE A 752 -34.06 -31.62 -9.94
CA ILE A 752 -33.84 -33.01 -10.40
C ILE A 752 -34.23 -33.18 -11.88
N ARG A 753 -33.62 -34.14 -12.55
CA ARG A 753 -33.95 -34.50 -13.94
C ARG A 753 -34.97 -35.62 -13.95
N MET A 754 -36.09 -35.40 -14.64
CA MET A 754 -37.13 -36.41 -14.90
C MET A 754 -37.29 -36.63 -16.40
N SER A 755 -38.13 -37.62 -16.82
CA SER A 755 -38.38 -37.97 -18.24
C SER A 755 -38.93 -36.81 -19.07
N GLY A 756 -39.57 -35.81 -18.46
CA GLY A 756 -40.11 -34.60 -19.11
C GLY A 756 -39.22 -33.36 -19.04
N GLY A 757 -38.05 -33.39 -18.37
CA GLY A 757 -37.17 -32.26 -18.20
C GLY A 757 -36.70 -32.04 -16.74
N TYR A 758 -36.28 -30.82 -16.43
CA TYR A 758 -35.87 -30.48 -15.05
C TYR A 758 -37.07 -29.97 -14.25
N VAL A 759 -37.25 -30.53 -13.05
CA VAL A 759 -38.32 -30.16 -12.10
C VAL A 759 -37.69 -29.65 -10.79
N ILE A 760 -38.49 -28.87 -10.06
CA ILE A 760 -38.12 -28.43 -8.70
C ILE A 760 -38.98 -29.19 -7.70
N ARG A 761 -38.35 -29.67 -6.64
CA ARG A 761 -39.06 -30.27 -5.49
C ARG A 761 -38.43 -29.78 -4.17
N LYS A 762 -39.20 -29.90 -3.11
CA LYS A 762 -38.71 -29.67 -1.73
C LYS A 762 -37.74 -30.79 -1.35
N LYS A 763 -36.62 -30.46 -0.75
CA LYS A 763 -35.71 -31.47 -0.19
C LYS A 763 -36.41 -32.21 0.93
N THR A 764 -36.41 -33.53 0.87
CA THR A 764 -36.81 -34.35 2.02
C THR A 764 -35.65 -34.31 3.00
N LEU A 765 -35.85 -33.68 4.18
CA LEU A 765 -34.92 -33.80 5.30
C LEU A 765 -34.88 -35.28 5.70
N VAL A 766 -33.72 -35.93 5.45
CA VAL A 766 -33.43 -37.28 5.95
C VAL A 766 -32.91 -37.19 7.37
#